data_62872d554937ea03df004c3823939e96
#
_entry.id   62872d554937ea03df004c3823939e96
#
_cell.length_a   1.000
_cell.length_b   1.000
_cell.length_c   1.000
_cell.angle_alpha   90.00
_cell.angle_beta   90.00
_cell.angle_gamma   90.00
#
_symmetry.space_group_name_H-M   'P 1'
#
loop_
_entity.id
_entity.type
_entity.pdbx_description
1 polymer ?
#
loop_
_entity_poly.entity_id
_entity_poly.type
_entity_poly.pdbx_seq_one_letter_code
_entity_poly.pdbx_strand_id
1 'polypeptide(L)'
;MTFSERIKQAVGFSKDSLYQKTYINDSNIRTAFYMSFIVLALELWMIIRYVQQRPGLTFLEYFDGEMNYLILFFASLIVASFSLEYTREYETYTAGRIISAVIIVLDVIMLARYLIINAHAKSFGDLIWGAKYHILLLLLAVFYLLRESFSKLKNYREDRYGQVLITMFSFICVGFGILTSIYDVSKGRQILCFITMLLFVACMLIWKPYVSFLLLGAAFLYFYHLWDPYLKALDPGDGKLIKADRINYFICWIALVMVSASLYYQRRQEATKDAGYIAANENLSRIAIEDEMTGIHNIFHFNQEATYILKDTSSDVSDRIFLFLNIENFKTYNDQIGYQAGNEYLKKFAHLVQDTFDGDSVARLSDDHFVVLTHASVAQEKTEKIREVIHQTASGVYMELKVGAYRPVAGDLDPRIAIDYARYACGLTKNKYNLNYKEYDSEVDQKFHERQYVVNNIDNAIANGYIRPYYQPVVWAETREFCGAEALARWIDPTYGFLSPAEFIPVLEDNRQIHKLDEYILKSVCKDFREGLNKGYPIAPVSINFSRLDFELMDVPAKLEEITHEYGISREYIHVEITESALSDDDGVVSDAIDRLHELGYSVWLDDFGSGYSSLNVLKDYQFDMMKIDMKFLEGFRMDSDAPVILDTIIKLAGKLKMMSLTEGVETAEIADFLTKAGCGRLQGYFFAKPMPLAELRGVVENSTLGFAART
;
A
#
# COMPACT_ATOMS: atom_id res chain seq x y z
N MET A 1 32.55 5.13 13.22
CA MET A 1 33.72 5.40 12.32
C MET A 1 34.97 5.59 13.14
N THR A 2 35.96 4.73 12.94
CA THR A 2 37.24 4.82 13.66
C THR A 2 38.04 6.04 13.24
N PHE A 3 39.03 6.47 14.08
CA PHE A 3 39.91 7.60 13.72
C PHE A 3 40.67 7.34 12.40
N SER A 4 41.09 6.07 12.17
CA SER A 4 41.75 5.65 10.91
C SER A 4 40.80 5.79 9.69
N GLU A 5 39.53 5.46 9.83
CA GLU A 5 38.55 5.63 8.76
C GLU A 5 38.26 7.11 8.45
N ARG A 6 38.25 7.97 9.48
CA ARG A 6 38.10 9.42 9.29
C ARG A 6 39.30 10.00 8.54
N ILE A 7 40.53 9.56 8.85
CA ILE A 7 41.71 9.98 8.09
C ILE A 7 41.64 9.48 6.64
N LYS A 8 41.33 8.20 6.41
CA LYS A 8 41.18 7.67 5.04
C LYS A 8 40.13 8.43 4.26
N GLN A 9 39.04 8.80 4.89
CA GLN A 9 38.02 9.63 4.28
C GLN A 9 38.55 11.03 3.97
N ALA A 10 39.20 11.69 4.95
CA ALA A 10 39.74 13.04 4.79
C ALA A 10 40.80 13.15 3.69
N VAL A 11 41.60 12.11 3.45
CA VAL A 11 42.60 12.09 2.38
C VAL A 11 42.02 11.58 1.05
N GLY A 12 40.76 11.12 1.01
CA GLY A 12 40.10 10.65 -0.20
C GLY A 12 40.41 9.19 -0.57
N PHE A 13 41.00 8.40 0.34
CA PHE A 13 41.24 6.96 0.13
C PHE A 13 40.00 6.08 0.38
N SER A 14 38.88 6.63 0.85
CA SER A 14 37.64 5.88 0.96
C SER A 14 37.05 5.55 -0.43
N LYS A 15 36.47 4.35 -0.54
CA LYS A 15 35.77 3.99 -1.78
C LYS A 15 34.49 4.85 -1.92
N ASP A 16 34.36 5.50 -3.04
CA ASP A 16 33.10 6.16 -3.42
C ASP A 16 32.11 5.10 -3.89
N SER A 17 30.82 5.29 -3.62
CA SER A 17 29.78 4.47 -4.25
C SER A 17 29.79 4.64 -5.77
N LEU A 18 29.18 3.70 -6.49
CA LEU A 18 29.08 3.81 -7.96
C LEU A 18 28.38 5.12 -8.35
N TYR A 19 27.31 5.47 -7.65
CA TYR A 19 26.56 6.71 -7.88
C TYR A 19 27.44 7.96 -7.66
N GLN A 20 28.21 8.02 -6.56
CA GLN A 20 29.10 9.14 -6.29
C GLN A 20 30.17 9.31 -7.38
N LYS A 21 30.74 8.20 -7.87
CA LYS A 21 31.71 8.23 -8.96
C LYS A 21 31.10 8.76 -10.24
N THR A 22 29.90 8.28 -10.59
CA THR A 22 29.19 8.70 -11.80
C THR A 22 28.83 10.19 -11.72
N TYR A 23 28.32 10.65 -10.59
CA TYR A 23 27.98 12.06 -10.36
C TYR A 23 29.18 13.00 -10.49
N ILE A 24 30.31 12.64 -9.86
CA ILE A 24 31.56 13.43 -9.96
C ILE A 24 32.08 13.42 -11.41
N ASN A 25 32.05 12.30 -12.09
CA ASN A 25 32.47 12.19 -13.48
C ASN A 25 31.61 13.06 -14.41
N ASP A 26 30.29 12.99 -14.28
CA ASP A 26 29.35 13.82 -15.03
C ASP A 26 29.60 15.31 -14.79
N SER A 27 29.78 15.70 -13.53
CA SER A 27 30.15 17.08 -13.16
C SER A 27 31.47 17.53 -13.81
N ASN A 28 32.48 16.69 -13.81
CA ASN A 28 33.78 17.01 -14.41
C ASN A 28 33.67 17.17 -15.94
N ILE A 29 32.90 16.33 -16.61
CA ILE A 29 32.70 16.41 -18.06
C ILE A 29 31.98 17.70 -18.45
N ARG A 30 30.91 18.05 -17.73
CA ARG A 30 30.19 19.31 -17.96
C ARG A 30 31.06 20.54 -17.69
N THR A 31 31.85 20.51 -16.62
CA THR A 31 32.77 21.59 -16.30
C THR A 31 33.88 21.71 -17.31
N ALA A 32 34.42 20.60 -17.79
CA ALA A 32 35.43 20.59 -18.88
C ALA A 32 34.90 21.22 -20.18
N PHE A 33 33.60 21.08 -20.47
CA PHE A 33 32.96 21.77 -21.60
C PHE A 33 33.06 23.30 -21.43
N TYR A 34 32.65 23.85 -20.31
CA TYR A 34 32.71 25.28 -20.06
C TYR A 34 34.16 25.78 -20.04
N MET A 35 35.06 25.04 -19.39
CA MET A 35 36.50 25.36 -19.39
C MET A 35 37.07 25.44 -20.80
N SER A 36 36.83 24.40 -21.60
CA SER A 36 37.37 24.35 -22.97
C SER A 36 36.81 25.46 -23.84
N PHE A 37 35.58 25.88 -23.65
CA PHE A 37 34.96 27.00 -24.36
C PHE A 37 35.62 28.35 -24.00
N ILE A 38 35.89 28.56 -22.71
CA ILE A 38 36.59 29.78 -22.24
C ILE A 38 38.00 29.83 -22.78
N VAL A 39 38.73 28.70 -22.75
CA VAL A 39 40.09 28.62 -23.27
C VAL A 39 40.10 28.83 -24.78
N LEU A 40 39.18 28.20 -25.55
CA LEU A 40 39.03 28.42 -26.97
C LEU A 40 38.86 29.91 -27.32
N ALA A 41 37.99 30.60 -26.62
CA ALA A 41 37.71 32.02 -26.85
C ALA A 41 38.96 32.88 -26.58
N LEU A 42 39.69 32.60 -25.49
CA LEU A 42 40.90 33.31 -25.12
C LEU A 42 42.02 33.04 -26.13
N GLU A 43 42.24 31.78 -26.53
CA GLU A 43 43.28 31.42 -27.52
C GLU A 43 42.98 32.00 -28.89
N LEU A 44 41.72 31.96 -29.33
CA LEU A 44 41.30 32.59 -30.59
C LEU A 44 41.58 34.10 -30.56
N TRP A 45 41.28 34.77 -29.46
CA TRP A 45 41.58 36.20 -29.27
C TRP A 45 43.10 36.47 -29.32
N MET A 46 43.91 35.62 -28.67
CA MET A 46 45.37 35.74 -28.67
C MET A 46 45.95 35.53 -30.07
N ILE A 47 45.48 34.56 -30.81
CA ILE A 47 45.87 34.27 -32.20
C ILE A 47 45.54 35.49 -33.12
N ILE A 48 44.31 35.99 -33.03
CA ILE A 48 43.86 37.16 -33.79
C ILE A 48 44.75 38.37 -33.47
N ARG A 49 45.03 38.66 -32.22
CA ARG A 49 45.88 39.77 -31.79
C ARG A 49 47.32 39.63 -32.31
N TYR A 50 47.84 38.39 -32.29
CA TYR A 50 49.20 38.13 -32.82
C TYR A 50 49.28 38.38 -34.31
N VAL A 51 48.32 37.93 -35.10
CA VAL A 51 48.22 38.20 -36.52
C VAL A 51 48.11 39.70 -36.81
N GLN A 52 47.28 40.44 -36.06
CA GLN A 52 47.12 41.89 -36.22
C GLN A 52 48.41 42.69 -35.92
N GLN A 53 49.22 42.23 -34.95
CA GLN A 53 50.46 42.94 -34.55
C GLN A 53 51.63 42.71 -35.48
N ARG A 54 51.55 41.73 -36.38
CA ARG A 54 52.66 41.37 -37.32
C ARG A 54 52.15 41.20 -38.74
N PRO A 55 51.67 42.27 -39.38
CA PRO A 55 51.19 42.17 -40.78
C PRO A 55 52.37 41.88 -41.71
N GLY A 56 52.19 40.92 -42.60
CA GLY A 56 53.14 40.58 -43.64
C GLY A 56 53.90 39.27 -43.46
N LEU A 57 53.66 38.50 -42.40
CA LEU A 57 54.15 37.14 -42.28
C LEU A 57 53.33 36.17 -43.16
N THR A 58 53.96 35.10 -43.65
CA THR A 58 53.21 34.01 -44.28
C THR A 58 52.38 33.22 -43.26
N PHE A 59 51.37 32.54 -43.75
CA PHE A 59 50.51 31.67 -42.83
C PHE A 59 51.33 30.67 -42.00
N LEU A 60 52.40 30.14 -42.60
CA LEU A 60 53.27 29.18 -41.95
C LEU A 60 54.14 29.82 -40.87
N GLU A 61 54.63 31.08 -41.10
CA GLU A 61 55.42 31.84 -40.12
C GLU A 61 54.55 32.27 -38.92
N TYR A 62 53.23 32.56 -39.11
CA TYR A 62 52.29 32.76 -38.03
C TYR A 62 52.09 31.48 -37.21
N PHE A 63 52.01 30.35 -37.90
CA PHE A 63 51.85 29.05 -37.29
C PHE A 63 53.01 28.65 -36.38
N ASP A 64 54.24 28.88 -36.86
CA ASP A 64 55.47 28.59 -36.12
C ASP A 64 55.63 29.51 -34.85
N GLY A 65 55.20 30.77 -34.96
CA GLY A 65 55.41 31.79 -33.95
C GLY A 65 54.49 31.62 -32.73
N GLU A 66 53.29 31.07 -32.94
CA GLU A 66 52.26 30.93 -31.87
C GLU A 66 51.86 29.46 -31.63
N MET A 67 52.78 28.56 -31.83
CA MET A 67 52.53 27.12 -31.74
C MET A 67 51.93 26.66 -30.40
N ASN A 68 52.37 27.26 -29.29
CA ASN A 68 51.86 26.90 -27.98
C ASN A 68 50.38 27.25 -27.79
N TYR A 69 49.92 28.39 -28.33
CA TYR A 69 48.50 28.79 -28.29
C TYR A 69 47.66 27.90 -29.20
N LEU A 70 48.17 27.50 -30.34
CA LEU A 70 47.49 26.58 -31.24
C LEU A 70 47.29 25.19 -30.63
N ILE A 71 48.30 24.69 -29.90
CA ILE A 71 48.17 23.39 -29.18
C ILE A 71 47.08 23.44 -28.17
N LEU A 72 47.03 24.51 -27.34
CA LEU A 72 45.99 24.65 -26.33
C LEU A 72 44.60 24.85 -26.97
N PHE A 73 44.53 25.63 -28.06
CA PHE A 73 43.30 25.81 -28.83
C PHE A 73 42.75 24.46 -29.33
N PHE A 74 43.60 23.65 -30.00
CA PHE A 74 43.16 22.35 -30.52
C PHE A 74 42.82 21.35 -29.42
N ALA A 75 43.56 21.35 -28.32
CA ALA A 75 43.23 20.51 -27.16
C ALA A 75 41.85 20.89 -26.56
N SER A 76 41.60 22.21 -26.44
CA SER A 76 40.31 22.71 -25.97
C SER A 76 39.14 22.35 -26.90
N LEU A 77 39.39 22.39 -28.22
CA LEU A 77 38.42 22.02 -29.24
C LEU A 77 38.03 20.53 -29.15
N ILE A 78 39.04 19.65 -28.94
CA ILE A 78 38.79 18.19 -28.71
C ILE A 78 37.94 17.97 -27.48
N VAL A 79 38.28 18.61 -26.35
CA VAL A 79 37.54 18.44 -25.08
C VAL A 79 36.15 19.04 -25.16
N ALA A 80 35.97 20.19 -25.82
CA ALA A 80 34.67 20.78 -26.09
C ALA A 80 33.77 19.82 -26.90
N SER A 81 34.33 19.23 -27.97
CA SER A 81 33.60 18.25 -28.79
C SER A 81 33.21 17.01 -28.02
N PHE A 82 34.11 16.47 -27.21
CA PHE A 82 33.81 15.32 -26.31
C PHE A 82 32.73 15.65 -25.30
N SER A 83 32.82 16.78 -24.63
CA SER A 83 31.85 17.15 -23.59
C SER A 83 30.48 17.47 -24.21
N LEU A 84 30.40 18.02 -25.39
CA LEU A 84 29.17 18.26 -26.14
C LEU A 84 28.49 16.94 -26.54
N GLU A 85 29.27 15.99 -27.05
CA GLU A 85 28.80 14.64 -27.38
C GLU A 85 28.23 13.93 -26.14
N TYR A 86 28.90 14.03 -25.02
CA TYR A 86 28.47 13.44 -23.78
C TYR A 86 27.12 14.02 -23.28
N THR A 87 26.88 15.33 -23.44
CA THR A 87 25.67 16.02 -22.94
C THR A 87 24.48 15.89 -23.88
N ARG A 88 24.66 15.60 -25.18
CA ARG A 88 23.61 15.52 -26.22
C ARG A 88 23.28 14.10 -26.69
N GLU A 89 23.68 13.09 -25.97
CA GLU A 89 23.29 11.69 -26.21
C GLU A 89 23.36 11.27 -27.71
N TYR A 90 24.54 11.33 -28.33
CA TYR A 90 24.85 10.84 -29.70
C TYR A 90 24.62 11.76 -30.91
N GLU A 91 23.88 12.85 -30.85
CA GLU A 91 23.61 13.65 -32.08
C GLU A 91 24.83 14.35 -32.69
N THR A 92 25.90 14.59 -31.91
CA THR A 92 27.10 15.35 -32.35
C THR A 92 28.34 14.48 -32.56
N TYR A 93 28.21 13.18 -32.44
CA TYR A 93 29.31 12.21 -32.49
C TYR A 93 30.21 12.32 -33.78
N THR A 94 29.58 12.49 -34.93
CA THR A 94 30.28 12.59 -36.21
C THR A 94 31.15 13.85 -36.31
N ALA A 95 30.69 14.98 -35.77
CA ALA A 95 31.42 16.24 -35.82
C ALA A 95 32.71 16.19 -34.97
N GLY A 96 32.67 15.64 -33.76
CA GLY A 96 33.86 15.50 -32.90
C GLY A 96 34.95 14.63 -33.53
N ARG A 97 34.55 13.54 -34.17
CA ARG A 97 35.49 12.65 -34.91
C ARG A 97 36.16 13.35 -36.07
N ILE A 98 35.41 14.09 -36.87
CA ILE A 98 35.95 14.86 -37.99
C ILE A 98 36.94 15.91 -37.48
N ILE A 99 36.58 16.66 -36.43
CA ILE A 99 37.45 17.66 -35.82
C ILE A 99 38.76 17.02 -35.33
N SER A 100 38.69 15.90 -34.61
CA SER A 100 39.88 15.21 -34.10
C SER A 100 40.74 14.66 -35.21
N ALA A 101 40.17 14.12 -36.29
CA ALA A 101 40.92 13.66 -37.46
C ALA A 101 41.64 14.82 -38.17
N VAL A 102 41.00 15.97 -38.34
CA VAL A 102 41.60 17.18 -38.89
C VAL A 102 42.75 17.67 -38.02
N ILE A 103 42.58 17.69 -36.69
CA ILE A 103 43.61 18.09 -35.74
C ILE A 103 44.81 17.16 -35.82
N ILE A 104 44.63 15.84 -35.94
CA ILE A 104 45.72 14.88 -36.12
C ILE A 104 46.53 15.21 -37.37
N VAL A 105 45.86 15.46 -38.50
CA VAL A 105 46.54 15.80 -39.75
C VAL A 105 47.35 17.11 -39.60
N LEU A 106 46.74 18.14 -39.04
CA LEU A 106 47.40 19.42 -38.81
C LEU A 106 48.60 19.29 -37.86
N ASP A 107 48.43 18.57 -36.75
CA ASP A 107 49.48 18.39 -35.75
C ASP A 107 50.65 17.53 -36.27
N VAL A 108 50.38 16.51 -37.09
CA VAL A 108 51.42 15.73 -37.77
C VAL A 108 52.21 16.61 -38.72
N ILE A 109 51.59 17.50 -39.52
CA ILE A 109 52.26 18.44 -40.39
C ILE A 109 53.12 19.41 -39.55
N MET A 110 52.61 19.96 -38.47
CA MET A 110 53.34 20.85 -37.58
C MET A 110 54.56 20.17 -36.94
N LEU A 111 54.34 18.93 -36.42
CA LEU A 111 55.42 18.13 -35.83
C LEU A 111 56.50 17.80 -36.85
N ALA A 112 56.14 17.38 -38.07
CA ALA A 112 57.10 17.11 -39.16
C ALA A 112 57.88 18.35 -39.49
N ARG A 113 57.23 19.50 -39.63
CA ARG A 113 57.87 20.78 -39.89
C ARG A 113 58.86 21.17 -38.78
N TYR A 114 58.45 21.06 -37.54
CA TYR A 114 59.27 21.31 -36.33
C TYR A 114 60.53 20.43 -36.34
N LEU A 115 60.38 19.13 -36.65
CA LEU A 115 61.46 18.19 -36.71
C LEU A 115 62.46 18.52 -37.88
N ILE A 116 61.97 18.87 -39.08
CA ILE A 116 62.79 19.23 -40.22
C ILE A 116 63.61 20.49 -39.97
N ILE A 117 62.99 21.53 -39.41
CA ILE A 117 63.69 22.81 -39.17
C ILE A 117 64.74 22.64 -38.04
N ASN A 118 64.55 21.79 -37.05
CA ASN A 118 65.44 21.66 -35.88
C ASN A 118 66.41 20.46 -36.00
N ALA A 119 66.28 19.58 -37.00
CA ALA A 119 67.05 18.34 -37.12
C ALA A 119 68.58 18.52 -37.14
N HIS A 120 69.09 19.65 -37.70
CA HIS A 120 70.51 19.94 -37.79
C HIS A 120 71.08 20.76 -36.64
N ALA A 121 70.18 21.31 -35.75
CA ALA A 121 70.56 22.28 -34.72
C ALA A 121 70.52 21.74 -33.30
N LYS A 122 69.85 20.57 -33.02
CA LYS A 122 69.57 20.06 -31.70
C LYS A 122 69.91 18.58 -31.54
N SER A 123 70.29 18.14 -30.36
CA SER A 123 70.36 16.71 -30.00
C SER A 123 69.03 16.05 -30.16
N PHE A 124 68.96 14.70 -30.30
CA PHE A 124 67.73 13.94 -30.40
C PHE A 124 66.82 14.10 -29.14
N GLY A 125 67.44 14.17 -27.98
CA GLY A 125 66.75 14.42 -26.74
C GLY A 125 66.07 15.80 -26.68
N ASP A 126 66.79 16.84 -27.11
CA ASP A 126 66.26 18.22 -27.18
C ASP A 126 65.16 18.37 -28.21
N LEU A 127 65.25 17.58 -29.31
CA LEU A 127 64.23 17.56 -30.32
C LEU A 127 62.91 16.98 -29.83
N ILE A 128 62.95 15.83 -29.16
CA ILE A 128 61.77 15.21 -28.55
C ILE A 128 61.21 16.11 -27.42
N TRP A 129 62.10 16.68 -26.60
CA TRP A 129 61.69 17.56 -25.53
C TRP A 129 60.99 18.82 -26.07
N GLY A 130 61.42 19.36 -27.17
CA GLY A 130 60.73 20.47 -27.84
C GLY A 130 59.40 20.08 -28.50
N ALA A 131 59.26 18.83 -28.92
CA ALA A 131 58.07 18.30 -29.58
C ALA A 131 57.02 17.77 -28.58
N LYS A 132 57.30 17.76 -27.28
CA LYS A 132 56.45 17.08 -26.25
C LYS A 132 54.98 17.48 -26.26
N TYR A 133 54.64 18.72 -26.56
CA TYR A 133 53.24 19.17 -26.60
C TYR A 133 52.50 18.74 -27.86
N HIS A 134 53.17 18.64 -29.00
CA HIS A 134 52.65 18.04 -30.21
C HIS A 134 52.35 16.56 -29.98
N ILE A 135 53.29 15.84 -29.34
CA ILE A 135 53.10 14.44 -29.01
C ILE A 135 51.90 14.28 -28.08
N LEU A 136 51.75 15.16 -27.08
CA LEU A 136 50.64 15.10 -26.13
C LEU A 136 49.30 15.43 -26.80
N LEU A 137 49.23 16.42 -27.68
CA LEU A 137 48.05 16.75 -28.49
C LEU A 137 47.66 15.61 -29.42
N LEU A 138 48.64 15.01 -30.10
CA LEU A 138 48.42 13.86 -30.95
C LEU A 138 47.86 12.67 -30.17
N LEU A 139 48.43 12.39 -28.99
CA LEU A 139 47.91 11.35 -28.09
C LEU A 139 46.46 11.63 -27.66
N LEU A 140 46.16 12.88 -27.32
CA LEU A 140 44.81 13.29 -26.94
C LEU A 140 43.80 13.05 -28.08
N ALA A 141 44.14 13.48 -29.30
CA ALA A 141 43.27 13.35 -30.47
C ALA A 141 43.08 11.88 -30.90
N VAL A 142 44.18 11.10 -30.91
CA VAL A 142 44.14 9.66 -31.22
C VAL A 142 43.33 8.91 -30.13
N PHE A 143 43.57 9.23 -28.87
CA PHE A 143 42.81 8.61 -27.76
C PHE A 143 41.30 8.88 -27.88
N TYR A 144 40.91 10.09 -28.24
CA TYR A 144 39.52 10.43 -28.50
C TYR A 144 38.91 9.60 -29.64
N LEU A 145 39.65 9.47 -30.78
CA LEU A 145 39.15 8.68 -31.91
C LEU A 145 39.04 7.17 -31.62
N LEU A 146 39.98 6.64 -30.83
CA LEU A 146 40.02 5.20 -30.49
C LEU A 146 39.13 4.83 -29.30
N ARG A 147 38.60 5.81 -28.60
CA ARG A 147 37.78 5.61 -27.39
C ARG A 147 36.70 4.56 -27.58
N GLU A 148 35.96 4.60 -28.66
CA GLU A 148 34.86 3.68 -28.95
C GLU A 148 35.33 2.24 -29.13
N SER A 149 36.52 2.02 -29.70
CA SER A 149 37.11 0.69 -29.88
C SER A 149 37.48 0.02 -28.55
N PHE A 150 37.71 0.82 -27.50
CA PHE A 150 38.04 0.37 -26.15
C PHE A 150 36.86 0.35 -25.20
N SER A 151 35.75 1.06 -25.49
CA SER A 151 34.56 1.12 -24.69
C SER A 151 33.55 0.08 -25.18
N LYS A 152 33.49 -1.08 -24.50
CA LYS A 152 32.43 -2.07 -24.68
C LYS A 152 31.13 -1.69 -23.91
N LEU A 153 31.12 -0.57 -23.21
CA LEU A 153 30.02 -0.14 -22.33
C LEU A 153 29.09 0.81 -23.10
N LYS A 154 27.84 0.37 -23.28
CA LYS A 154 26.73 1.21 -23.78
C LYS A 154 26.35 2.34 -22.82
N ASN A 155 26.89 2.37 -21.60
CA ASN A 155 26.52 3.30 -20.57
C ASN A 155 27.61 4.34 -20.32
N TYR A 156 27.44 5.55 -20.88
CA TYR A 156 28.36 6.68 -20.75
C TYR A 156 28.66 7.09 -19.30
N ARG A 157 27.76 6.80 -18.35
CA ARG A 157 27.92 7.16 -16.95
C ARG A 157 29.10 6.48 -16.25
N GLU A 158 29.63 5.39 -16.81
CA GLU A 158 30.82 4.67 -16.29
C GLU A 158 32.07 4.89 -17.14
N ASP A 159 32.07 5.88 -18.02
CA ASP A 159 33.17 6.09 -18.98
C ASP A 159 34.48 6.51 -18.29
N ARG A 160 35.32 5.53 -18.02
CA ARG A 160 36.69 5.77 -17.49
C ARG A 160 37.59 6.52 -18.48
N TYR A 161 37.33 6.40 -19.78
CA TYR A 161 38.13 7.02 -20.83
C TYR A 161 37.90 8.53 -20.90
N GLY A 162 36.67 9.00 -20.58
CA GLY A 162 36.39 10.42 -20.42
C GLY A 162 37.23 11.08 -19.32
N GLN A 163 37.43 10.37 -18.19
CA GLN A 163 38.28 10.84 -17.09
C GLN A 163 39.74 10.97 -17.53
N VAL A 164 40.24 10.02 -18.33
CA VAL A 164 41.60 10.07 -18.90
C VAL A 164 41.75 11.27 -19.82
N LEU A 165 40.77 11.52 -20.67
CA LEU A 165 40.75 12.67 -21.59
C LEU A 165 40.84 14.01 -20.84
N ILE A 166 40.00 14.18 -19.80
CA ILE A 166 39.99 15.37 -18.95
C ILE A 166 41.34 15.54 -18.21
N THR A 167 41.90 14.44 -17.74
CA THR A 167 43.19 14.44 -17.06
C THR A 167 44.31 14.88 -18.02
N MET A 168 44.36 14.35 -19.24
CA MET A 168 45.30 14.77 -20.27
C MET A 168 45.16 16.28 -20.58
N PHE A 169 43.92 16.75 -20.75
CA PHE A 169 43.66 18.18 -20.96
C PHE A 169 44.18 19.05 -19.80
N SER A 170 43.98 18.61 -18.55
CA SER A 170 44.49 19.30 -17.37
C SER A 170 46.02 19.43 -17.41
N PHE A 171 46.71 18.36 -17.82
CA PHE A 171 48.19 18.40 -18.00
C PHE A 171 48.60 19.38 -19.09
N ILE A 172 47.85 19.47 -20.20
CA ILE A 172 48.13 20.45 -21.26
C ILE A 172 47.97 21.88 -20.75
N CYS A 173 46.86 22.16 -20.03
CA CYS A 173 46.61 23.49 -19.45
C CYS A 173 47.69 23.90 -18.45
N VAL A 174 48.09 23.03 -17.55
CA VAL A 174 49.15 23.30 -16.56
C VAL A 174 50.52 23.48 -17.26
N GLY A 175 50.85 22.58 -18.24
CA GLY A 175 52.08 22.68 -19.01
C GLY A 175 52.17 23.99 -19.79
N PHE A 176 51.11 24.43 -20.42
CA PHE A 176 51.01 25.72 -21.10
C PHE A 176 51.25 26.86 -20.12
N GLY A 177 50.63 26.87 -18.93
CA GLY A 177 50.84 27.87 -17.89
C GLY A 177 52.29 27.96 -17.45
N ILE A 178 52.95 26.79 -17.28
CA ILE A 178 54.39 26.74 -16.91
C ILE A 178 55.26 27.39 -17.97
N LEU A 179 55.10 26.98 -19.24
CA LEU A 179 55.93 27.49 -20.33
C LEU A 179 55.76 28.99 -20.54
N THR A 180 54.53 29.45 -20.59
CA THR A 180 54.20 30.86 -20.79
C THR A 180 54.77 31.71 -19.63
N SER A 181 54.65 31.22 -18.41
CA SER A 181 55.20 31.95 -17.27
C SER A 181 56.72 31.99 -17.22
N ILE A 182 57.42 30.91 -17.63
CA ILE A 182 58.88 30.91 -17.75
C ILE A 182 59.34 31.90 -18.80
N TYR A 183 58.67 31.92 -19.98
CA TYR A 183 58.96 32.91 -21.04
C TYR A 183 58.72 34.33 -20.54
N ASP A 184 57.66 34.61 -19.79
CA ASP A 184 57.39 35.92 -19.27
C ASP A 184 58.45 36.35 -18.21
N VAL A 185 58.84 35.43 -17.32
CA VAL A 185 59.91 35.70 -16.33
C VAL A 185 61.25 35.97 -17.03
N SER A 186 61.62 35.26 -18.09
CA SER A 186 62.84 35.51 -18.84
C SER A 186 62.88 36.93 -19.43
N LYS A 187 61.70 37.59 -19.55
CA LYS A 187 61.55 38.98 -20.00
C LYS A 187 61.22 39.96 -18.84
N GLY A 188 61.39 39.57 -17.59
CA GLY A 188 61.11 40.41 -16.40
C GLY A 188 59.63 40.64 -16.12
N ARG A 189 58.74 39.76 -16.64
CA ARG A 189 57.29 39.83 -16.42
C ARG A 189 56.83 38.87 -15.29
N GLN A 190 55.55 38.98 -14.90
CA GLN A 190 54.97 38.18 -13.81
C GLN A 190 54.56 36.78 -14.26
N ILE A 191 54.52 35.81 -13.29
CA ILE A 191 54.16 34.41 -13.51
C ILE A 191 52.65 34.16 -13.41
N LEU A 192 51.84 35.12 -13.78
CA LEU A 192 50.39 35.09 -13.58
C LEU A 192 49.72 33.91 -14.32
N CYS A 193 50.24 33.56 -15.52
CA CYS A 193 49.64 32.50 -16.33
C CYS A 193 49.69 31.12 -15.67
N PHE A 194 50.81 30.77 -15.01
CA PHE A 194 50.94 29.49 -14.32
C PHE A 194 49.95 29.39 -13.14
N ILE A 195 49.90 30.46 -12.31
CA ILE A 195 48.96 30.49 -11.18
C ILE A 195 47.51 30.42 -11.65
N THR A 196 47.17 31.14 -12.70
CA THR A 196 45.83 31.12 -13.29
C THR A 196 45.44 29.73 -13.81
N MET A 197 46.33 29.04 -14.48
CA MET A 197 46.07 27.68 -14.98
C MET A 197 45.97 26.65 -13.88
N LEU A 198 46.80 26.76 -12.81
CA LEU A 198 46.67 25.91 -11.62
C LEU A 198 45.34 26.15 -10.92
N LEU A 199 44.95 27.41 -10.72
CA LEU A 199 43.68 27.79 -10.10
C LEU A 199 42.50 27.24 -10.92
N PHE A 200 42.61 27.39 -12.25
CA PHE A 200 41.60 26.91 -13.18
C PHE A 200 41.38 25.39 -13.04
N VAL A 201 42.46 24.60 -13.07
CA VAL A 201 42.39 23.15 -12.89
C VAL A 201 41.94 22.76 -11.50
N ALA A 202 42.39 23.45 -10.44
CA ALA A 202 42.06 23.13 -9.07
C ALA A 202 40.62 23.47 -8.70
N CYS A 203 40.06 24.57 -9.24
CA CYS A 203 38.70 25.05 -8.90
C CYS A 203 37.61 24.48 -9.82
N MET A 204 37.94 24.15 -11.07
CA MET A 204 36.95 23.73 -12.03
C MET A 204 36.78 22.20 -12.10
N LEU A 205 37.82 21.43 -11.80
CA LEU A 205 37.74 19.97 -11.82
C LEU A 205 37.76 19.36 -10.43
N ILE A 206 36.93 18.35 -10.26
CA ILE A 206 36.76 17.69 -8.98
C ILE A 206 37.69 16.46 -8.91
N TRP A 207 38.76 16.60 -8.14
CA TRP A 207 39.75 15.56 -7.93
C TRP A 207 39.66 14.98 -6.51
N LYS A 208 40.00 13.69 -6.36
CA LYS A 208 40.24 13.18 -5.01
C LYS A 208 41.38 13.96 -4.33
N PRO A 209 41.28 14.29 -3.03
CA PRO A 209 42.26 15.12 -2.36
C PRO A 209 43.72 14.69 -2.56
N TYR A 210 44.01 13.39 -2.51
CA TYR A 210 45.37 12.89 -2.78
C TYR A 210 45.83 13.10 -4.23
N VAL A 211 44.90 13.03 -5.21
CA VAL A 211 45.21 13.29 -6.61
C VAL A 211 45.55 14.76 -6.82
N SER A 212 44.75 15.66 -6.26
CA SER A 212 45.03 17.10 -6.29
C SER A 212 46.36 17.42 -5.64
N PHE A 213 46.65 16.85 -4.46
CA PHE A 213 47.92 17.01 -3.78
C PHE A 213 49.10 16.61 -4.66
N LEU A 214 49.05 15.44 -5.28
CA LEU A 214 50.12 14.93 -6.15
C LEU A 214 50.24 15.72 -7.45
N LEU A 215 49.14 16.01 -8.14
CA LEU A 215 49.15 16.68 -9.44
C LEU A 215 49.58 18.13 -9.30
N LEU A 216 48.98 18.89 -8.40
CA LEU A 216 49.34 20.29 -8.18
C LEU A 216 50.73 20.41 -7.54
N GLY A 217 51.13 19.47 -6.67
CA GLY A 217 52.47 19.40 -6.12
C GLY A 217 53.53 19.11 -7.13
N ALA A 218 53.32 18.16 -8.05
CA ALA A 218 54.22 17.85 -9.15
C ALA A 218 54.39 19.06 -10.10
N ALA A 219 53.26 19.69 -10.46
CA ALA A 219 53.27 20.88 -11.31
C ALA A 219 54.05 22.04 -10.66
N PHE A 220 53.84 22.23 -9.35
CA PHE A 220 54.51 23.25 -8.56
C PHE A 220 56.02 22.99 -8.47
N LEU A 221 56.44 21.75 -8.17
CA LEU A 221 57.87 21.36 -8.09
C LEU A 221 58.56 21.48 -9.44
N TYR A 222 57.90 21.08 -10.53
CA TYR A 222 58.44 21.18 -11.87
C TYR A 222 58.59 22.65 -12.29
N PHE A 223 57.60 23.49 -12.08
CA PHE A 223 57.68 24.92 -12.33
C PHE A 223 58.81 25.57 -11.48
N TYR A 224 58.88 25.24 -10.18
CA TYR A 224 59.90 25.74 -9.29
C TYR A 224 61.33 25.40 -9.74
N HIS A 225 61.56 24.14 -10.21
CA HIS A 225 62.83 23.70 -10.72
C HIS A 225 63.24 24.51 -11.97
N LEU A 226 62.32 24.77 -12.88
CA LEU A 226 62.59 25.56 -14.08
C LEU A 226 62.78 27.06 -13.81
N TRP A 227 62.20 27.59 -12.77
CA TRP A 227 62.19 29.02 -12.42
C TRP A 227 63.36 29.43 -11.52
N ASP A 228 63.85 28.56 -10.66
CA ASP A 228 64.90 28.84 -9.68
C ASP A 228 66.18 29.48 -10.31
N PRO A 229 66.68 29.08 -11.47
CA PRO A 229 67.82 29.73 -12.12
C PRO A 229 67.56 31.20 -12.48
N TYR A 230 66.35 31.55 -12.93
CA TYR A 230 65.97 32.92 -13.28
C TYR A 230 65.84 33.82 -12.05
N LEU A 231 65.27 33.27 -10.97
CA LEU A 231 65.24 34.00 -9.69
C LEU A 231 66.61 34.33 -9.15
N LYS A 232 67.52 33.39 -9.20
CA LYS A 232 68.92 33.61 -8.76
C LYS A 232 69.63 34.67 -9.58
N ALA A 233 69.27 34.80 -10.88
CA ALA A 233 69.80 35.82 -11.75
C ALA A 233 69.21 37.23 -11.47
N LEU A 234 67.99 37.33 -10.96
CA LEU A 234 67.27 38.57 -10.65
C LEU A 234 67.64 39.14 -9.28
N ASP A 235 68.09 38.32 -8.31
CA ASP A 235 68.45 38.71 -6.95
C ASP A 235 69.83 38.11 -6.60
N PRO A 236 70.97 38.65 -7.10
CA PRO A 236 72.28 38.14 -6.82
C PRO A 236 72.80 38.49 -5.43
N GLY A 237 72.04 39.21 -4.60
CA GLY A 237 72.40 39.69 -3.25
C GLY A 237 71.89 38.82 -2.10
N ASP A 238 71.23 39.42 -1.10
CA ASP A 238 70.78 38.81 0.16
C ASP A 238 69.77 37.67 0.03
N GLY A 239 69.22 37.39 -1.13
CA GLY A 239 68.23 36.32 -1.35
C GLY A 239 66.93 36.48 -0.56
N LYS A 240 66.59 37.64 -0.04
CA LYS A 240 65.39 37.90 0.77
C LYS A 240 64.09 37.87 -0.06
N LEU A 241 64.14 38.46 -1.27
CA LEU A 241 63.04 38.43 -2.25
C LEU A 241 62.76 37.00 -2.70
N ILE A 242 63.81 36.21 -2.98
CA ILE A 242 63.70 34.82 -3.34
C ILE A 242 63.06 33.98 -2.26
N LYS A 243 63.37 34.23 -0.96
CA LYS A 243 62.76 33.52 0.15
C LYS A 243 61.26 33.86 0.33
N ALA A 244 60.91 35.13 0.17
CA ALA A 244 59.51 35.57 0.27
C ALA A 244 58.64 34.97 -0.84
N ASP A 245 59.11 34.97 -2.06
CA ASP A 245 58.41 34.38 -3.21
C ASP A 245 58.23 32.87 -3.06
N ARG A 246 59.25 32.15 -2.59
CA ARG A 246 59.12 30.69 -2.32
C ARG A 246 58.06 30.39 -1.31
N ILE A 247 57.92 31.15 -0.22
CA ILE A 247 56.90 31.01 0.82
C ILE A 247 55.51 31.29 0.19
N ASN A 248 55.37 32.36 -0.58
CA ASN A 248 54.08 32.70 -1.22
C ASN A 248 53.61 31.62 -2.16
N TYR A 249 54.47 31.00 -2.93
CA TYR A 249 54.09 29.89 -3.85
C TYR A 249 53.74 28.63 -3.06
N PHE A 250 54.42 28.33 -1.96
CA PHE A 250 54.07 27.19 -1.14
C PHE A 250 52.70 27.40 -0.48
N ILE A 251 52.40 28.61 0.01
CA ILE A 251 51.08 28.97 0.55
C ILE A 251 50.01 28.83 -0.57
N CYS A 252 50.30 29.33 -1.77
CA CYS A 252 49.38 29.21 -2.89
C CYS A 252 49.07 27.75 -3.22
N TRP A 253 50.07 26.87 -3.26
CA TRP A 253 49.88 25.44 -3.50
C TRP A 253 49.01 24.81 -2.39
N ILE A 254 49.27 25.08 -1.12
CA ILE A 254 48.40 24.57 -0.03
C ILE A 254 46.97 25.06 -0.19
N ALA A 255 46.77 26.34 -0.49
CA ALA A 255 45.43 26.90 -0.68
C ALA A 255 44.70 26.23 -1.83
N LEU A 256 45.34 25.98 -2.96
CA LEU A 256 44.74 25.27 -4.11
C LEU A 256 44.39 23.84 -3.78
N VAL A 257 45.23 23.11 -3.06
CA VAL A 257 44.91 21.74 -2.60
C VAL A 257 43.71 21.73 -1.65
N MET A 258 43.64 22.70 -0.71
CA MET A 258 42.50 22.84 0.20
C MET A 258 41.21 23.16 -0.52
N VAL A 259 41.24 24.07 -1.49
CA VAL A 259 40.08 24.42 -2.33
C VAL A 259 39.59 23.18 -3.12
N SER A 260 40.52 22.51 -3.80
CA SER A 260 40.16 21.29 -4.56
C SER A 260 39.61 20.18 -3.66
N ALA A 261 40.16 19.98 -2.47
CA ALA A 261 39.63 19.03 -1.50
C ALA A 261 38.23 19.42 -1.00
N SER A 262 38.03 20.71 -0.71
CA SER A 262 36.71 21.23 -0.29
C SER A 262 35.64 20.99 -1.34
N LEU A 263 35.94 21.27 -2.62
CA LEU A 263 35.03 21.03 -3.74
C LEU A 263 34.69 19.53 -3.88
N TYR A 264 35.69 18.66 -3.73
CA TYR A 264 35.45 17.21 -3.77
C TYR A 264 34.46 16.77 -2.68
N TYR A 265 34.63 17.22 -1.43
CA TYR A 265 33.75 16.85 -0.33
C TYR A 265 32.34 17.43 -0.51
N GLN A 266 32.23 18.66 -0.94
CA GLN A 266 30.93 19.28 -1.22
C GLN A 266 30.17 18.48 -2.28
N ARG A 267 30.80 18.17 -3.41
CA ARG A 267 30.15 17.41 -4.49
C ARG A 267 29.83 15.98 -4.08
N ARG A 268 30.68 15.35 -3.31
CA ARG A 268 30.41 14.02 -2.74
C ARG A 268 29.19 14.03 -1.82
N GLN A 269 29.05 15.06 -1.02
CA GLN A 269 27.89 15.22 -0.13
C GLN A 269 26.60 15.48 -0.94
N GLU A 270 26.64 16.32 -1.95
CA GLU A 270 25.53 16.55 -2.87
C GLU A 270 25.10 15.24 -3.54
N ALA A 271 26.03 14.47 -4.10
CA ALA A 271 25.74 13.16 -4.70
C ALA A 271 25.08 12.17 -3.71
N THR A 272 25.47 12.20 -2.45
CA THR A 272 24.85 11.33 -1.42
C THR A 272 23.41 11.75 -1.14
N LYS A 273 23.13 13.05 -1.09
CA LYS A 273 21.77 13.58 -0.90
C LYS A 273 20.89 13.24 -2.09
N ASP A 274 21.37 13.46 -3.29
CA ASP A 274 20.61 13.17 -4.53
C ASP A 274 20.27 11.69 -4.64
N ALA A 275 21.22 10.79 -4.31
CA ALA A 275 20.95 9.35 -4.25
C ALA A 275 19.85 9.01 -3.23
N GLY A 276 19.86 9.68 -2.08
CA GLY A 276 18.82 9.55 -1.06
C GLY A 276 17.44 10.01 -1.56
N TYR A 277 17.39 11.14 -2.26
CA TYR A 277 16.15 11.64 -2.85
C TYR A 277 15.58 10.71 -3.93
N ILE A 278 16.43 10.16 -4.79
CA ILE A 278 16.00 9.21 -5.84
C ILE A 278 15.41 7.96 -5.16
N ALA A 279 16.13 7.35 -4.21
CA ALA A 279 15.65 6.17 -3.50
C ALA A 279 14.34 6.43 -2.72
N ALA A 280 14.22 7.60 -2.08
CA ALA A 280 13.00 8.00 -1.39
C ALA A 280 11.82 8.18 -2.37
N ASN A 281 12.07 8.80 -3.52
CA ASN A 281 11.04 9.01 -4.53
C ASN A 281 10.57 7.70 -5.18
N GLU A 282 11.50 6.77 -5.46
CA GLU A 282 11.16 5.42 -5.94
C GLU A 282 10.31 4.66 -4.91
N ASN A 283 10.67 4.76 -3.62
CA ASN A 283 9.91 4.13 -2.56
C ASN A 283 8.51 4.76 -2.39
N LEU A 284 8.42 6.09 -2.45
CA LEU A 284 7.13 6.80 -2.43
C LEU A 284 6.24 6.42 -3.62
N SER A 285 6.82 6.31 -4.82
CA SER A 285 6.09 5.88 -6.01
C SER A 285 5.58 4.45 -5.86
N ARG A 286 6.38 3.55 -5.27
CA ARG A 286 5.97 2.18 -5.00
C ARG A 286 4.83 2.11 -3.98
N ILE A 287 4.95 2.81 -2.84
CA ILE A 287 3.91 2.86 -1.81
C ILE A 287 2.59 3.44 -2.36
N ALA A 288 2.68 4.41 -3.27
CA ALA A 288 1.50 4.99 -3.90
C ALA A 288 0.74 4.01 -4.81
N ILE A 289 1.40 2.98 -5.34
CA ILE A 289 0.84 2.06 -6.34
C ILE A 289 0.61 0.66 -5.78
N GLU A 290 1.52 0.16 -4.92
CA GLU A 290 1.55 -1.23 -4.45
C GLU A 290 1.02 -1.36 -3.02
N ASP A 291 0.47 -2.52 -2.69
CA ASP A 291 0.21 -2.98 -1.32
C ASP A 291 1.52 -3.47 -0.70
N GLU A 292 1.89 -2.91 0.45
CA GLU A 292 3.18 -3.15 1.11
C GLU A 292 3.41 -4.63 1.47
N MET A 293 2.34 -5.36 1.79
CA MET A 293 2.43 -6.74 2.23
C MET A 293 2.53 -7.72 1.06
N THR A 294 1.74 -7.53 0.01
CA THR A 294 1.60 -8.50 -1.09
C THR A 294 2.40 -8.13 -2.34
N GLY A 295 2.72 -6.84 -2.53
CA GLY A 295 3.44 -6.34 -3.69
C GLY A 295 2.60 -6.21 -4.97
N ILE A 296 1.32 -6.58 -4.96
CA ILE A 296 0.38 -6.26 -6.06
C ILE A 296 -0.15 -4.83 -5.90
N HIS A 297 -0.95 -4.36 -6.84
CA HIS A 297 -1.51 -3.01 -6.72
C HIS A 297 -2.36 -2.83 -5.46
N ASN A 298 -2.32 -1.61 -4.90
CA ASN A 298 -3.20 -1.20 -3.82
C ASN A 298 -4.55 -0.69 -4.37
N ILE A 299 -5.52 -0.53 -3.48
CA ILE A 299 -6.87 -0.09 -3.86
C ILE A 299 -6.90 1.33 -4.45
N PHE A 300 -5.96 2.19 -4.08
CA PHE A 300 -5.90 3.54 -4.64
C PHE A 300 -5.56 3.52 -6.12
N HIS A 301 -4.53 2.75 -6.50
CA HIS A 301 -4.14 2.56 -7.90
C HIS A 301 -5.25 1.89 -8.71
N PHE A 302 -5.85 0.82 -8.16
CA PHE A 302 -6.99 0.14 -8.78
C PHE A 302 -8.13 1.10 -9.11
N ASN A 303 -8.52 1.97 -8.17
CA ASN A 303 -9.61 2.92 -8.39
C ASN A 303 -9.28 3.94 -9.49
N GLN A 304 -8.01 4.36 -9.61
CA GLN A 304 -7.59 5.24 -10.70
C GLN A 304 -7.68 4.53 -12.05
N GLU A 305 -7.16 3.32 -12.15
CA GLU A 305 -7.15 2.51 -13.36
C GLU A 305 -8.56 2.13 -13.79
N ALA A 306 -9.39 1.65 -12.85
CA ALA A 306 -10.79 1.31 -13.11
C ALA A 306 -11.59 2.55 -13.57
N THR A 307 -11.35 3.73 -12.96
CA THR A 307 -11.98 4.99 -13.39
C THR A 307 -11.59 5.34 -14.83
N TYR A 308 -10.34 5.11 -15.20
CA TYR A 308 -9.88 5.35 -16.57
C TYR A 308 -10.58 4.41 -17.55
N ILE A 309 -10.65 3.11 -17.22
CA ILE A 309 -11.32 2.08 -18.04
C ILE A 309 -12.82 2.39 -18.22
N LEU A 310 -13.51 2.77 -17.14
CA LEU A 310 -14.95 3.09 -17.19
C LEU A 310 -15.26 4.39 -17.98
N LYS A 311 -14.32 5.32 -18.07
CA LYS A 311 -14.46 6.57 -18.84
C LYS A 311 -14.08 6.43 -20.30
N ASP A 312 -13.41 5.36 -20.67
CA ASP A 312 -13.02 5.13 -22.06
C ASP A 312 -14.22 4.73 -22.90
N THR A 313 -14.75 5.71 -23.64
CA THR A 313 -15.91 5.52 -24.53
C THR A 313 -15.64 4.60 -25.73
N SER A 314 -14.39 4.21 -25.96
CA SER A 314 -14.01 3.26 -27.02
C SER A 314 -14.12 1.80 -26.59
N SER A 315 -14.18 1.53 -25.29
CA SER A 315 -14.35 0.18 -24.72
C SER A 315 -15.83 -0.09 -24.40
N ASP A 316 -16.30 -1.28 -24.72
CA ASP A 316 -17.63 -1.73 -24.31
C ASP A 316 -17.66 -2.03 -22.82
N VAL A 317 -18.13 -1.05 -22.02
CA VAL A 317 -18.24 -1.16 -20.56
C VAL A 317 -19.16 -2.32 -20.17
N SER A 318 -20.11 -2.74 -21.05
CA SER A 318 -21.06 -3.82 -20.76
C SER A 318 -20.40 -5.20 -20.66
N ASP A 319 -19.21 -5.40 -21.22
CA ASP A 319 -18.42 -6.62 -21.08
C ASP A 319 -17.47 -6.59 -19.85
N ARG A 320 -17.48 -5.52 -19.06
CA ARG A 320 -16.65 -5.42 -17.84
C ARG A 320 -17.41 -5.93 -16.63
N ILE A 321 -16.67 -6.51 -15.68
CA ILE A 321 -17.20 -7.00 -14.42
C ILE A 321 -16.20 -6.74 -13.29
N PHE A 322 -16.70 -6.19 -12.17
CA PHE A 322 -15.96 -6.09 -10.93
C PHE A 322 -16.14 -7.37 -10.13
N LEU A 323 -15.06 -7.92 -9.63
CA LEU A 323 -15.06 -9.06 -8.73
C LEU A 323 -14.52 -8.63 -7.35
N PHE A 324 -15.21 -9.05 -6.31
CA PHE A 324 -14.75 -8.99 -4.94
C PHE A 324 -14.46 -10.42 -4.48
N LEU A 325 -13.22 -10.69 -4.10
CA LEU A 325 -12.73 -12.00 -3.68
C LEU A 325 -12.49 -11.99 -2.17
N ASN A 326 -12.97 -13.01 -1.47
CA ASN A 326 -12.79 -13.21 -0.03
C ASN A 326 -12.38 -14.66 0.25
N ILE A 327 -11.40 -14.86 1.15
CA ILE A 327 -10.96 -16.20 1.56
C ILE A 327 -11.68 -16.58 2.85
N GLU A 328 -12.75 -17.38 2.73
CA GLU A 328 -13.50 -17.86 3.88
C GLU A 328 -12.63 -18.74 4.79
N ASN A 329 -12.79 -18.59 6.12
CA ASN A 329 -12.01 -19.25 7.16
C ASN A 329 -10.54 -18.84 7.28
N PHE A 330 -10.10 -17.74 6.66
CA PHE A 330 -8.74 -17.26 6.76
C PHE A 330 -8.34 -16.88 8.20
N LYS A 331 -9.28 -16.35 9.00
CA LYS A 331 -9.07 -16.09 10.43
C LYS A 331 -8.73 -17.37 11.18
N THR A 332 -9.50 -18.44 10.97
CA THR A 332 -9.26 -19.76 11.57
C THR A 332 -7.88 -20.32 11.18
N TYR A 333 -7.48 -20.11 9.94
CA TYR A 333 -6.13 -20.45 9.48
C TYR A 333 -5.05 -19.70 10.27
N ASN A 334 -5.21 -18.39 10.46
CA ASN A 334 -4.28 -17.59 11.27
C ASN A 334 -4.20 -18.07 12.73
N ASP A 335 -5.35 -18.40 13.33
CA ASP A 335 -5.41 -18.84 14.73
C ASP A 335 -4.74 -20.22 14.93
N GLN A 336 -4.83 -21.12 13.93
CA GLN A 336 -4.23 -22.47 14.00
C GLN A 336 -2.78 -22.53 13.57
N ILE A 337 -2.40 -21.83 12.51
CA ILE A 337 -1.07 -21.93 11.86
C ILE A 337 -0.17 -20.74 12.18
N GLY A 338 -0.77 -19.60 12.57
CA GLY A 338 -0.07 -18.38 12.93
C GLY A 338 -0.07 -17.30 11.85
N TYR A 339 -0.04 -16.02 12.28
CA TYR A 339 -0.12 -14.84 11.41
C TYR A 339 0.99 -14.75 10.36
N GLN A 340 2.21 -15.24 10.67
CA GLN A 340 3.32 -15.23 9.70
C GLN A 340 3.04 -16.15 8.52
N ALA A 341 2.49 -17.33 8.77
CA ALA A 341 2.08 -18.26 7.73
C ALA A 341 0.91 -17.70 6.91
N GLY A 342 -0.04 -17.02 7.56
CA GLY A 342 -1.14 -16.32 6.89
C GLY A 342 -0.65 -15.23 5.95
N ASN A 343 0.30 -14.41 6.37
CA ASN A 343 0.90 -13.38 5.52
C ASN A 343 1.59 -13.98 4.28
N GLU A 344 2.33 -15.08 4.43
CA GLU A 344 2.95 -15.78 3.30
C GLU A 344 1.92 -16.43 2.38
N TYR A 345 0.80 -16.93 2.95
CA TYR A 345 -0.31 -17.43 2.16
C TYR A 345 -0.96 -16.30 1.33
N LEU A 346 -1.24 -15.14 1.94
CA LEU A 346 -1.81 -13.98 1.23
C LEU A 346 -0.91 -13.47 0.12
N LYS A 347 0.41 -13.48 0.29
CA LYS A 347 1.36 -13.14 -0.79
C LYS A 347 1.23 -14.10 -1.97
N LYS A 348 1.22 -15.41 -1.70
CA LYS A 348 1.06 -16.42 -2.74
C LYS A 348 -0.30 -16.31 -3.43
N PHE A 349 -1.35 -16.07 -2.66
CA PHE A 349 -2.70 -15.88 -3.19
C PHE A 349 -2.79 -14.62 -4.06
N ALA A 350 -2.20 -13.49 -3.63
CA ALA A 350 -2.13 -12.26 -4.40
C ALA A 350 -1.49 -12.47 -5.78
N HIS A 351 -0.36 -13.14 -5.82
CA HIS A 351 0.31 -13.48 -7.09
C HIS A 351 -0.50 -14.46 -7.93
N LEU A 352 -1.15 -15.46 -7.31
CA LEU A 352 -2.04 -16.38 -8.03
C LEU A 352 -3.19 -15.62 -8.71
N VAL A 353 -3.81 -14.66 -8.01
CA VAL A 353 -4.87 -13.82 -8.60
C VAL A 353 -4.30 -12.96 -9.73
N GLN A 354 -3.16 -12.31 -9.51
CA GLN A 354 -2.51 -11.48 -10.52
C GLN A 354 -2.12 -12.27 -11.78
N ASP A 355 -1.55 -13.46 -11.63
CA ASP A 355 -1.16 -14.33 -12.75
C ASP A 355 -2.38 -14.89 -13.50
N THR A 356 -3.45 -15.22 -12.77
CA THR A 356 -4.70 -15.73 -13.38
C THR A 356 -5.43 -14.64 -14.16
N PHE A 357 -5.38 -13.40 -13.69
CA PHE A 357 -5.97 -12.22 -14.29
C PHE A 357 -4.95 -11.33 -15.01
N ASP A 358 -3.89 -11.95 -15.57
CA ASP A 358 -2.84 -11.21 -16.30
C ASP A 358 -3.45 -10.31 -17.39
N GLY A 359 -3.03 -9.04 -17.42
CA GLY A 359 -3.59 -8.00 -18.29
C GLY A 359 -4.87 -7.32 -17.78
N ASP A 360 -5.43 -7.77 -16.66
CA ASP A 360 -6.60 -7.18 -16.00
C ASP A 360 -6.16 -6.36 -14.76
N SER A 361 -7.02 -5.45 -14.26
CA SER A 361 -6.73 -4.70 -13.04
C SER A 361 -6.98 -5.57 -11.81
N VAL A 362 -5.96 -5.77 -10.99
CA VAL A 362 -6.01 -6.57 -9.75
C VAL A 362 -5.42 -5.78 -8.60
N ALA A 363 -6.10 -5.75 -7.46
CA ALA A 363 -5.57 -5.12 -6.24
C ALA A 363 -6.01 -5.84 -4.97
N ARG A 364 -5.24 -5.64 -3.91
CA ARG A 364 -5.65 -5.97 -2.55
C ARG A 364 -6.38 -4.79 -1.93
N LEU A 365 -7.56 -5.07 -1.36
CA LEU A 365 -8.37 -4.06 -0.67
C LEU A 365 -7.94 -3.92 0.80
N SER A 366 -8.00 -5.01 1.55
CA SER A 366 -7.58 -5.13 2.97
C SER A 366 -7.64 -6.59 3.39
N ASP A 367 -7.00 -6.96 4.48
CA ASP A 367 -7.04 -8.30 5.09
C ASP A 367 -6.90 -9.43 4.05
N ASP A 368 -7.93 -10.25 3.90
CA ASP A 368 -8.06 -11.34 2.93
C ASP A 368 -8.95 -10.99 1.74
N HIS A 369 -9.17 -9.68 1.49
CA HIS A 369 -10.04 -9.17 0.44
C HIS A 369 -9.25 -8.66 -0.76
N PHE A 370 -9.64 -9.09 -1.96
CA PHE A 370 -9.05 -8.68 -3.22
C PHE A 370 -10.14 -8.22 -4.19
N VAL A 371 -9.75 -7.36 -5.11
CA VAL A 371 -10.65 -6.83 -6.15
C VAL A 371 -10.03 -7.01 -7.52
N VAL A 372 -10.87 -7.31 -8.50
CA VAL A 372 -10.47 -7.50 -9.89
C VAL A 372 -11.46 -6.79 -10.80
N LEU A 373 -10.96 -6.11 -11.83
CA LEU A 373 -11.78 -5.64 -12.95
C LEU A 373 -11.34 -6.37 -14.22
N THR A 374 -12.22 -7.20 -14.75
CA THR A 374 -11.94 -8.09 -15.88
C THR A 374 -13.09 -8.11 -16.88
N HIS A 375 -13.01 -8.98 -17.87
CA HIS A 375 -14.10 -9.25 -18.80
C HIS A 375 -15.10 -10.26 -18.22
N ALA A 376 -16.40 -9.97 -18.37
CA ALA A 376 -17.47 -10.80 -17.82
C ALA A 376 -17.45 -12.24 -18.38
N SER A 377 -17.06 -12.38 -19.64
CA SER A 377 -16.99 -13.68 -20.35
C SER A 377 -16.02 -14.70 -19.73
N VAL A 378 -14.98 -14.24 -19.03
CA VAL A 378 -13.94 -15.12 -18.46
C VAL A 378 -13.91 -15.12 -16.93
N ALA A 379 -14.68 -14.25 -16.30
CA ALA A 379 -14.62 -14.01 -14.84
C ALA A 379 -14.86 -15.27 -14.01
N GLN A 380 -15.95 -15.98 -14.29
CA GLN A 380 -16.32 -17.17 -13.53
C GLN A 380 -15.34 -18.34 -13.74
N GLU A 381 -14.86 -18.56 -14.97
CA GLU A 381 -13.87 -19.59 -15.26
C GLU A 381 -12.54 -19.32 -14.53
N LYS A 382 -12.07 -18.07 -14.57
CA LYS A 382 -10.82 -17.67 -13.90
C LYS A 382 -10.92 -17.80 -12.36
N THR A 383 -12.05 -17.41 -11.77
CA THR A 383 -12.27 -17.57 -10.32
C THR A 383 -12.34 -19.03 -9.89
N GLU A 384 -12.93 -19.90 -10.70
CA GLU A 384 -12.98 -21.32 -10.42
C GLU A 384 -11.59 -21.97 -10.43
N LYS A 385 -10.71 -21.58 -11.37
CA LYS A 385 -9.30 -22.03 -11.38
C LYS A 385 -8.57 -21.64 -10.09
N ILE A 386 -8.79 -20.43 -9.59
CA ILE A 386 -8.19 -19.99 -8.31
C ILE A 386 -8.71 -20.85 -7.16
N ARG A 387 -10.02 -21.13 -7.12
CA ARG A 387 -10.67 -21.96 -6.11
C ARG A 387 -10.07 -23.37 -6.06
N GLU A 388 -9.87 -24.01 -7.21
CA GLU A 388 -9.24 -25.31 -7.30
C GLU A 388 -7.82 -25.33 -6.70
N VAL A 389 -7.03 -24.28 -6.94
CA VAL A 389 -5.67 -24.16 -6.37
C VAL A 389 -5.71 -23.98 -4.85
N ILE A 390 -6.65 -23.19 -4.33
CA ILE A 390 -6.85 -23.00 -2.88
C ILE A 390 -7.12 -24.34 -2.21
N HIS A 391 -8.02 -25.16 -2.75
CA HIS A 391 -8.35 -26.48 -2.20
C HIS A 391 -7.16 -27.45 -2.18
N GLN A 392 -6.24 -27.33 -3.14
CA GLN A 392 -5.03 -28.16 -3.20
C GLN A 392 -3.94 -27.73 -2.24
N THR A 393 -3.91 -26.45 -1.85
CA THR A 393 -2.82 -25.84 -1.07
C THR A 393 -3.12 -25.67 0.41
N ALA A 394 -4.35 -25.89 0.84
CA ALA A 394 -4.78 -25.74 2.24
C ALA A 394 -4.21 -26.83 3.11
N SER A 395 -3.28 -26.48 3.99
CA SER A 395 -2.59 -27.39 4.95
C SER A 395 -3.50 -27.71 6.14
N GLY A 396 -4.52 -28.55 5.94
CA GLY A 396 -5.35 -29.07 7.04
C GLY A 396 -6.47 -28.16 7.55
N VAL A 397 -6.54 -26.91 7.11
CA VAL A 397 -7.65 -25.98 7.37
C VAL A 397 -8.45 -25.84 6.07
N TYR A 398 -9.75 -26.07 6.13
CA TYR A 398 -10.62 -25.87 4.97
C TYR A 398 -10.78 -24.36 4.72
N MET A 399 -10.24 -23.89 3.62
CA MET A 399 -10.43 -22.53 3.12
C MET A 399 -11.19 -22.55 1.79
N GLU A 400 -12.06 -21.58 1.58
CA GLU A 400 -12.89 -21.48 0.40
C GLU A 400 -12.81 -20.07 -0.19
N LEU A 401 -12.81 -19.98 -1.53
CA LEU A 401 -12.93 -18.71 -2.22
C LEU A 401 -14.40 -18.32 -2.37
N LYS A 402 -14.78 -17.19 -1.85
CA LYS A 402 -16.10 -16.58 -2.04
C LYS A 402 -15.97 -15.37 -2.94
N VAL A 403 -16.82 -15.28 -3.93
CA VAL A 403 -16.75 -14.26 -4.99
C VAL A 403 -18.09 -13.57 -5.13
N GLY A 404 -18.05 -12.24 -5.05
CA GLY A 404 -19.16 -11.40 -5.49
C GLY A 404 -18.77 -10.66 -6.76
N ALA A 405 -19.72 -10.48 -7.65
CA ALA A 405 -19.52 -9.86 -8.94
C ALA A 405 -20.54 -8.76 -9.20
N TYR A 406 -20.11 -7.70 -9.88
CA TYR A 406 -20.98 -6.60 -10.31
C TYR A 406 -20.64 -6.15 -11.72
N ARG A 407 -21.64 -6.09 -12.60
CA ARG A 407 -21.53 -5.53 -13.95
C ARG A 407 -21.89 -4.06 -13.94
N PRO A 408 -20.96 -3.15 -14.27
CA PRO A 408 -21.25 -1.74 -14.32
C PRO A 408 -22.25 -1.43 -15.45
N VAL A 409 -23.22 -0.58 -15.16
CA VAL A 409 -24.18 -0.07 -16.16
C VAL A 409 -23.68 1.28 -16.71
N ALA A 410 -24.16 1.64 -17.89
CA ALA A 410 -23.83 2.90 -18.52
C ALA A 410 -24.19 4.08 -17.58
N GLY A 411 -23.19 4.84 -17.14
CA GLY A 411 -23.34 5.90 -16.15
C GLY A 411 -22.66 5.64 -14.80
N ASP A 412 -22.31 4.39 -14.49
CA ASP A 412 -21.53 4.05 -13.30
C ASP A 412 -20.07 4.46 -13.50
N LEU A 413 -19.66 5.54 -12.87
CA LEU A 413 -18.32 6.11 -13.04
C LEU A 413 -17.46 6.00 -11.78
N ASP A 414 -18.01 5.53 -10.66
CA ASP A 414 -17.27 5.37 -9.40
C ASP A 414 -16.99 3.90 -9.09
N PRO A 415 -15.72 3.45 -9.26
CA PRO A 415 -15.35 2.06 -8.98
C PRO A 415 -15.63 1.62 -7.53
N ARG A 416 -15.64 2.56 -6.57
CA ARG A 416 -15.88 2.26 -5.15
C ARG A 416 -17.29 1.72 -4.94
N ILE A 417 -18.26 2.31 -5.61
CA ILE A 417 -19.66 1.84 -5.57
C ILE A 417 -19.78 0.45 -6.20
N ALA A 418 -19.11 0.23 -7.33
CA ALA A 418 -19.10 -1.07 -7.99
C ALA A 418 -18.46 -2.17 -7.12
N ILE A 419 -17.38 -1.84 -6.40
CA ILE A 419 -16.75 -2.73 -5.43
C ILE A 419 -17.70 -3.03 -4.25
N ASP A 420 -18.43 -2.03 -3.74
CA ASP A 420 -19.39 -2.22 -2.66
C ASP A 420 -20.56 -3.15 -3.07
N TYR A 421 -21.06 -3.03 -4.28
CA TYR A 421 -22.06 -3.95 -4.81
C TYR A 421 -21.52 -5.38 -4.97
N ALA A 422 -20.31 -5.52 -5.50
CA ALA A 422 -19.66 -6.83 -5.60
C ALA A 422 -19.39 -7.42 -4.20
N ARG A 423 -18.95 -6.61 -3.23
CA ARG A 423 -18.74 -7.03 -1.83
C ARG A 423 -20.04 -7.50 -1.18
N TYR A 424 -21.15 -6.78 -1.39
CA TYR A 424 -22.45 -7.20 -0.88
C TYR A 424 -22.88 -8.54 -1.47
N ALA A 425 -22.75 -8.73 -2.78
CA ALA A 425 -23.04 -10.00 -3.44
C ALA A 425 -22.16 -11.14 -2.89
N CYS A 426 -20.87 -10.88 -2.61
CA CYS A 426 -19.98 -11.84 -1.95
C CYS A 426 -20.48 -12.21 -0.55
N GLY A 427 -20.97 -11.23 0.22
CA GLY A 427 -21.53 -11.46 1.55
C GLY A 427 -22.67 -12.48 1.56
N LEU A 428 -23.49 -12.53 0.49
CA LEU A 428 -24.59 -13.49 0.35
C LEU A 428 -24.14 -14.93 0.14
N THR A 429 -22.85 -15.16 -0.17
CA THR A 429 -22.26 -16.50 -0.34
C THR A 429 -21.69 -17.05 0.98
N LYS A 430 -21.48 -16.21 2.02
CA LYS A 430 -20.93 -16.64 3.30
C LYS A 430 -21.77 -17.74 3.94
N ASN A 431 -21.10 -18.71 4.57
CA ASN A 431 -21.71 -19.85 5.26
C ASN A 431 -22.60 -20.74 4.34
N LYS A 432 -22.51 -20.60 3.03
CA LYS A 432 -23.25 -21.43 2.08
C LYS A 432 -22.28 -22.34 1.32
N TYR A 433 -22.30 -23.63 1.64
CA TYR A 433 -21.37 -24.61 1.09
C TYR A 433 -21.40 -24.71 -0.44
N ASN A 434 -22.59 -24.61 -1.05
CA ASN A 434 -22.79 -24.79 -2.49
C ASN A 434 -22.85 -23.47 -3.29
N LEU A 435 -22.57 -22.32 -2.67
CA LEU A 435 -22.63 -21.03 -3.32
C LEU A 435 -21.30 -20.26 -3.13
N ASN A 436 -20.48 -20.26 -4.17
CA ASN A 436 -19.16 -19.63 -4.12
C ASN A 436 -19.04 -18.38 -5.00
N TYR A 437 -20.01 -18.18 -5.90
CA TYR A 437 -20.08 -17.05 -6.81
C TYR A 437 -21.49 -16.49 -6.85
N LYS A 438 -21.66 -15.20 -6.62
CA LYS A 438 -22.94 -14.49 -6.74
C LYS A 438 -22.73 -13.17 -7.48
N GLU A 439 -23.54 -12.96 -8.52
CA GLU A 439 -23.59 -11.68 -9.22
C GLU A 439 -24.64 -10.76 -8.56
N TYR A 440 -24.35 -9.48 -8.49
CA TYR A 440 -25.26 -8.43 -8.05
C TYR A 440 -26.28 -8.20 -9.17
N ASP A 441 -27.46 -8.75 -9.03
CA ASP A 441 -28.59 -8.64 -9.93
C ASP A 441 -29.71 -7.78 -9.32
N SER A 442 -30.81 -7.62 -10.01
CA SER A 442 -31.95 -6.82 -9.54
C SER A 442 -32.58 -7.33 -8.22
N GLU A 443 -32.54 -8.66 -7.97
CA GLU A 443 -33.00 -9.23 -6.70
C GLU A 443 -32.06 -8.86 -5.55
N VAL A 444 -30.76 -8.94 -5.79
CA VAL A 444 -29.71 -8.56 -4.83
C VAL A 444 -29.75 -7.07 -4.58
N ASP A 445 -29.97 -6.25 -5.62
CA ASP A 445 -30.12 -4.79 -5.50
C ASP A 445 -31.28 -4.42 -4.59
N GLN A 446 -32.46 -5.07 -4.79
CA GLN A 446 -33.61 -4.83 -3.92
C GLN A 446 -33.29 -5.18 -2.45
N LYS A 447 -32.67 -6.34 -2.20
CA LYS A 447 -32.27 -6.74 -0.84
C LYS A 447 -31.24 -5.81 -0.21
N PHE A 448 -30.32 -5.28 -1.02
CA PHE A 448 -29.35 -4.30 -0.57
C PHE A 448 -30.02 -3.01 -0.10
N HIS A 449 -30.96 -2.49 -0.90
CA HIS A 449 -31.69 -1.29 -0.56
C HIS A 449 -32.63 -1.48 0.65
N GLU A 450 -33.31 -2.62 0.76
CA GLU A 450 -34.13 -2.99 1.91
C GLU A 450 -33.28 -3.04 3.19
N ARG A 451 -32.08 -3.65 3.15
CA ARG A 451 -31.16 -3.68 4.26
C ARG A 451 -30.72 -2.28 4.71
N GLN A 452 -30.33 -1.42 3.76
CA GLN A 452 -29.97 -0.02 4.06
C GLN A 452 -31.17 0.74 4.65
N TYR A 453 -32.35 0.48 4.15
CA TYR A 453 -33.59 1.09 4.65
C TYR A 453 -33.84 0.73 6.10
N VAL A 454 -33.74 -0.54 6.47
CA VAL A 454 -33.90 -1.03 7.85
C VAL A 454 -32.97 -0.32 8.81
N VAL A 455 -31.66 -0.27 8.49
CA VAL A 455 -30.64 0.39 9.33
C VAL A 455 -30.94 1.86 9.56
N ASN A 456 -31.38 2.56 8.50
CA ASN A 456 -31.58 4.01 8.56
C ASN A 456 -32.95 4.42 9.12
N ASN A 457 -33.92 3.51 9.20
CA ASN A 457 -35.29 3.87 9.52
C ASN A 457 -35.85 3.20 10.79
N ILE A 458 -35.07 2.45 11.55
CA ILE A 458 -35.54 1.81 12.80
C ILE A 458 -36.14 2.82 13.78
N ASP A 459 -35.49 3.94 14.04
CA ASP A 459 -35.95 4.96 14.96
C ASP A 459 -37.25 5.63 14.45
N ASN A 460 -37.37 5.85 13.16
CA ASN A 460 -38.57 6.38 12.54
C ASN A 460 -39.74 5.36 12.59
N ALA A 461 -39.45 4.09 12.37
CA ALA A 461 -40.44 3.01 12.40
C ALA A 461 -41.01 2.80 13.81
N ILE A 462 -40.16 2.93 14.84
CA ILE A 462 -40.56 2.92 16.25
C ILE A 462 -41.45 4.14 16.55
N ALA A 463 -41.01 5.34 16.23
CA ALA A 463 -41.70 6.58 16.51
C ALA A 463 -43.12 6.65 15.90
N ASN A 464 -43.27 6.11 14.68
CA ASN A 464 -44.53 6.10 13.93
C ASN A 464 -45.40 4.84 14.17
N GLY A 465 -44.95 3.89 14.98
CA GLY A 465 -45.66 2.66 15.28
C GLY A 465 -45.82 1.73 14.11
N TYR A 466 -44.83 1.74 13.17
CA TYR A 466 -44.76 0.78 12.06
C TYR A 466 -44.31 -0.59 12.55
N ILE A 467 -43.58 -0.64 13.66
CA ILE A 467 -43.24 -1.87 14.37
C ILE A 467 -44.26 -2.09 15.46
N ARG A 468 -44.78 -3.33 15.57
CA ARG A 468 -45.77 -3.68 16.56
C ARG A 468 -45.51 -5.11 17.06
N PRO A 469 -45.81 -5.40 18.34
CA PRO A 469 -45.85 -6.78 18.83
C PRO A 469 -47.07 -7.50 18.25
N TYR A 470 -46.86 -8.69 17.71
CA TYR A 470 -47.89 -9.68 17.45
C TYR A 470 -47.74 -10.78 18.49
N TYR A 471 -48.83 -11.35 18.90
CA TYR A 471 -48.89 -12.33 19.98
C TYR A 471 -49.25 -13.69 19.42
N GLN A 472 -48.39 -14.70 19.64
CA GLN A 472 -48.70 -16.08 19.31
C GLN A 472 -49.11 -16.82 20.57
N PRO A 473 -50.31 -17.43 20.62
CA PRO A 473 -50.80 -18.09 21.81
C PRO A 473 -50.00 -19.33 22.15
N VAL A 474 -49.73 -19.49 23.45
CA VAL A 474 -49.20 -20.69 24.09
C VAL A 474 -50.32 -21.33 24.91
N VAL A 475 -50.45 -22.64 24.80
CA VAL A 475 -51.48 -23.41 25.53
C VAL A 475 -50.84 -24.47 26.41
N TRP A 476 -51.53 -24.81 27.48
CA TRP A 476 -51.20 -26.01 28.28
C TRP A 476 -51.35 -27.26 27.39
N ALA A 477 -50.37 -28.17 27.42
CA ALA A 477 -50.41 -29.38 26.60
C ALA A 477 -51.59 -30.31 27.00
N GLU A 478 -51.89 -30.39 28.29
CA GLU A 478 -52.93 -31.28 28.83
C GLU A 478 -54.36 -30.80 28.54
N THR A 479 -54.62 -29.52 28.86
CA THR A 479 -56.00 -28.96 28.78
C THR A 479 -56.31 -28.28 27.46
N ARG A 480 -55.28 -27.89 26.68
CA ARG A 480 -55.35 -27.03 25.48
C ARG A 480 -55.82 -25.60 25.79
N GLU A 481 -55.91 -25.22 27.07
CA GLU A 481 -56.30 -23.87 27.47
C GLU A 481 -55.14 -22.87 27.28
N PHE A 482 -55.49 -21.66 26.95
CA PHE A 482 -54.55 -20.54 26.81
C PHE A 482 -53.87 -20.24 28.13
N CYS A 483 -52.54 -20.22 28.11
CA CYS A 483 -51.73 -19.98 29.32
C CYS A 483 -50.70 -18.86 29.19
N GLY A 484 -50.54 -18.30 28.01
CA GLY A 484 -49.58 -17.24 27.73
C GLY A 484 -49.46 -16.99 26.23
N ALA A 485 -48.57 -16.08 25.86
CA ALA A 485 -48.26 -15.81 24.46
C ALA A 485 -46.80 -15.43 24.31
N GLU A 486 -46.27 -15.59 23.13
CA GLU A 486 -44.98 -15.02 22.74
C GLU A 486 -45.20 -13.72 21.97
N ALA A 487 -44.43 -12.66 22.30
CA ALA A 487 -44.45 -11.38 21.59
C ALA A 487 -43.44 -11.40 20.47
N LEU A 488 -43.90 -11.31 19.26
CA LEU A 488 -43.12 -11.36 18.04
C LEU A 488 -43.20 -10.03 17.31
N ALA A 489 -42.06 -9.37 17.10
CA ALA A 489 -41.99 -8.12 16.37
C ALA A 489 -42.50 -8.29 14.92
N ARG A 490 -43.30 -7.33 14.43
CA ARG A 490 -43.73 -7.23 13.05
C ARG A 490 -43.53 -5.79 12.58
N TRP A 491 -42.83 -5.63 11.48
CA TRP A 491 -42.60 -4.33 10.87
C TRP A 491 -43.49 -4.19 9.63
N ILE A 492 -44.49 -3.32 9.70
CA ILE A 492 -45.39 -3.01 8.60
C ILE A 492 -45.09 -1.63 8.12
N ASP A 493 -44.25 -1.57 7.09
CA ASP A 493 -43.71 -0.35 6.57
C ASP A 493 -44.60 0.26 5.47
N PRO A 494 -44.79 1.59 5.43
CA PRO A 494 -45.61 2.21 4.38
C PRO A 494 -44.96 2.13 2.99
N THR A 495 -43.65 1.95 2.88
CA THR A 495 -42.91 1.89 1.60
C THR A 495 -42.68 0.46 1.13
N TYR A 496 -42.23 -0.41 2.02
CA TYR A 496 -41.88 -1.80 1.71
C TYR A 496 -42.96 -2.82 2.08
N GLY A 497 -44.03 -2.38 2.75
CA GLY A 497 -45.08 -3.29 3.22
C GLY A 497 -44.65 -4.11 4.42
N PHE A 498 -44.90 -5.41 4.40
CA PHE A 498 -44.51 -6.30 5.47
C PHE A 498 -43.06 -6.74 5.33
N LEU A 499 -42.20 -6.26 6.24
CA LEU A 499 -40.83 -6.73 6.41
C LEU A 499 -40.82 -7.91 7.37
N SER A 500 -40.25 -9.03 6.94
CA SER A 500 -40.14 -10.25 7.73
C SER A 500 -39.11 -10.10 8.86
N PRO A 501 -39.36 -10.62 10.08
CA PRO A 501 -38.36 -10.70 11.14
C PRO A 501 -37.03 -11.33 10.66
N ALA A 502 -37.09 -12.36 9.84
CA ALA A 502 -35.90 -13.00 9.26
C ALA A 502 -35.08 -12.06 8.33
N GLU A 503 -35.68 -10.97 7.85
CA GLU A 503 -35.00 -9.97 7.01
C GLU A 503 -34.43 -8.82 7.85
N PHE A 504 -35.19 -8.28 8.84
CA PHE A 504 -34.71 -7.08 9.54
C PHE A 504 -33.96 -7.36 10.85
N ILE A 505 -34.24 -8.45 11.58
CA ILE A 505 -33.55 -8.77 12.85
C ILE A 505 -32.05 -8.96 12.63
N PRO A 506 -31.58 -9.82 11.69
CA PRO A 506 -30.14 -9.97 11.45
C PRO A 506 -29.46 -8.66 11.01
N VAL A 507 -30.19 -7.81 10.29
CA VAL A 507 -29.68 -6.50 9.87
C VAL A 507 -29.45 -5.58 11.07
N LEU A 508 -30.39 -5.56 12.01
CA LEU A 508 -30.28 -4.77 13.24
C LEU A 508 -29.17 -5.30 14.17
N GLU A 509 -29.00 -6.61 14.25
CA GLU A 509 -27.91 -7.25 14.99
C GLU A 509 -26.56 -6.90 14.40
N ASP A 510 -26.34 -7.11 13.10
CA ASP A 510 -25.10 -6.78 12.39
C ASP A 510 -24.69 -5.30 12.55
N ASN A 511 -25.69 -4.42 12.69
CA ASN A 511 -25.46 -2.98 12.86
C ASN A 511 -25.58 -2.51 14.33
N ARG A 512 -25.64 -3.46 15.31
CA ARG A 512 -25.71 -3.19 16.74
C ARG A 512 -26.89 -2.27 17.14
N GLN A 513 -28.03 -2.42 16.48
CA GLN A 513 -29.24 -1.62 16.72
C GLN A 513 -30.42 -2.45 17.27
N ILE A 514 -30.26 -3.75 17.46
CA ILE A 514 -31.33 -4.66 17.90
C ILE A 514 -31.93 -4.24 19.25
N HIS A 515 -31.12 -3.75 20.18
CA HIS A 515 -31.57 -3.29 21.49
C HIS A 515 -32.68 -2.22 21.44
N LYS A 516 -32.73 -1.41 20.37
CA LYS A 516 -33.80 -0.43 20.17
C LYS A 516 -35.14 -1.11 19.91
N LEU A 517 -35.10 -2.19 19.12
CA LEU A 517 -36.28 -3.00 18.82
C LEU A 517 -36.79 -3.68 20.06
N ASP A 518 -35.95 -4.39 20.83
CA ASP A 518 -36.35 -5.25 21.91
C ASP A 518 -36.79 -4.43 23.14
N GLU A 519 -36.14 -3.31 23.44
CA GLU A 519 -36.63 -2.33 24.39
C GLU A 519 -38.02 -1.78 23.99
N TYR A 520 -38.22 -1.47 22.70
CA TYR A 520 -39.50 -0.97 22.20
C TYR A 520 -40.61 -2.02 22.29
N ILE A 521 -40.34 -3.29 21.98
CA ILE A 521 -41.30 -4.39 22.10
C ILE A 521 -41.69 -4.58 23.57
N LEU A 522 -40.71 -4.57 24.48
CA LEU A 522 -41.00 -4.65 25.94
C LEU A 522 -41.92 -3.52 26.39
N LYS A 523 -41.62 -2.27 26.02
CA LYS A 523 -42.48 -1.10 26.32
C LYS A 523 -43.88 -1.26 25.74
N SER A 524 -43.98 -1.76 24.51
CA SER A 524 -45.27 -1.96 23.85
C SER A 524 -46.12 -3.04 24.52
N VAL A 525 -45.50 -4.16 24.92
CA VAL A 525 -46.18 -5.23 25.67
C VAL A 525 -46.67 -4.71 27.05
N CYS A 526 -45.82 -4.00 27.77
CA CYS A 526 -46.21 -3.42 29.07
C CYS A 526 -47.37 -2.41 28.94
N LYS A 527 -47.35 -1.59 27.88
CA LYS A 527 -48.43 -0.66 27.54
C LYS A 527 -49.71 -1.40 27.24
N ASP A 528 -49.68 -2.44 26.40
CA ASP A 528 -50.82 -3.28 26.05
C ASP A 528 -51.45 -3.94 27.30
N PHE A 529 -50.61 -4.40 28.22
CA PHE A 529 -51.06 -4.95 29.50
C PHE A 529 -51.74 -3.88 30.34
N ARG A 530 -51.13 -2.70 30.50
CA ARG A 530 -51.74 -1.60 31.28
C ARG A 530 -53.07 -1.18 30.69
N GLU A 531 -53.19 -1.08 29.38
CA GLU A 531 -54.46 -0.76 28.73
C GLU A 531 -55.52 -1.88 28.94
N GLY A 532 -55.09 -3.14 28.89
CA GLY A 532 -55.94 -4.28 29.18
C GLY A 532 -56.49 -4.23 30.60
N LEU A 533 -55.61 -4.07 31.58
CA LEU A 533 -55.99 -3.98 33.02
C LEU A 533 -56.96 -2.82 33.28
N ASN A 534 -56.70 -1.64 32.67
CA ASN A 534 -57.58 -0.48 32.81
C ASN A 534 -58.98 -0.72 32.22
N LYS A 535 -59.11 -1.62 31.25
CA LYS A 535 -60.41 -2.04 30.66
C LYS A 535 -61.03 -3.26 31.34
N GLY A 536 -60.35 -3.80 32.38
CA GLY A 536 -60.82 -4.98 33.11
C GLY A 536 -60.61 -6.30 32.38
N TYR A 537 -59.74 -6.32 31.39
CA TYR A 537 -59.42 -7.60 30.71
C TYR A 537 -58.42 -8.41 31.53
N PRO A 538 -58.52 -9.72 31.52
CA PRO A 538 -57.50 -10.59 32.09
C PRO A 538 -56.22 -10.48 31.24
N ILE A 539 -55.05 -10.49 31.92
CA ILE A 539 -53.75 -10.58 31.28
C ILE A 539 -53.16 -11.98 31.54
N ALA A 540 -52.41 -12.46 30.57
CA ALA A 540 -51.65 -13.70 30.67
C ALA A 540 -50.15 -13.40 30.46
N PRO A 541 -49.25 -14.23 30.99
CA PRO A 541 -47.82 -14.03 30.78
C PRO A 541 -47.43 -13.98 29.30
N VAL A 542 -46.48 -13.11 29.01
CA VAL A 542 -45.92 -12.96 27.66
C VAL A 542 -44.41 -13.10 27.72
N SER A 543 -43.87 -13.90 26.84
CA SER A 543 -42.42 -14.01 26.65
C SER A 543 -41.94 -13.04 25.57
N ILE A 544 -40.72 -12.52 25.74
CA ILE A 544 -40.08 -11.55 24.89
C ILE A 544 -38.65 -12.00 24.60
N ASN A 545 -38.29 -12.01 23.34
CA ASN A 545 -36.96 -12.36 22.89
C ASN A 545 -35.96 -11.25 23.16
N PHE A 546 -34.75 -11.60 23.60
CA PHE A 546 -33.61 -10.73 23.75
C PHE A 546 -32.37 -11.31 23.02
N SER A 547 -31.78 -10.52 22.18
CA SER A 547 -30.53 -10.89 21.51
C SER A 547 -29.36 -10.85 22.49
N ARG A 548 -28.29 -11.59 22.23
CA ARG A 548 -27.03 -11.47 22.96
C ARG A 548 -26.54 -10.01 23.02
N LEU A 549 -26.68 -9.29 21.90
CA LEU A 549 -26.25 -7.89 21.82
C LEU A 549 -26.99 -6.95 22.79
N ASP A 550 -28.18 -7.30 23.23
CA ASP A 550 -28.90 -6.50 24.22
C ASP A 550 -28.14 -6.49 25.54
N PHE A 551 -27.63 -7.64 25.97
CA PHE A 551 -26.86 -7.77 27.21
C PHE A 551 -25.50 -7.08 27.13
N GLU A 552 -24.94 -6.91 25.93
CA GLU A 552 -23.71 -6.14 25.68
C GLU A 552 -23.98 -4.63 25.64
N LEU A 553 -25.14 -4.20 25.14
CA LEU A 553 -25.44 -2.80 24.80
C LEU A 553 -26.25 -2.08 25.87
N MET A 554 -26.99 -2.83 26.69
CA MET A 554 -27.83 -2.28 27.78
C MET A 554 -27.84 -3.20 29.00
N ASP A 555 -28.19 -2.69 30.17
CA ASP A 555 -28.45 -3.49 31.36
C ASP A 555 -29.90 -4.02 31.29
N VAL A 556 -30.07 -5.20 30.67
CA VAL A 556 -31.39 -5.81 30.45
C VAL A 556 -32.18 -5.99 31.76
N PRO A 557 -31.64 -6.55 32.88
CA PRO A 557 -32.35 -6.63 34.16
C PRO A 557 -32.84 -5.29 34.68
N ALA A 558 -31.97 -4.26 34.65
CA ALA A 558 -32.38 -2.93 35.12
C ALA A 558 -33.45 -2.29 34.21
N LYS A 559 -33.36 -2.51 32.90
CA LYS A 559 -34.33 -1.98 31.93
C LYS A 559 -35.71 -2.66 32.08
N LEU A 560 -35.74 -3.95 32.32
CA LEU A 560 -36.97 -4.68 32.63
C LEU A 560 -37.65 -4.12 33.90
N GLU A 561 -36.89 -3.90 34.98
CA GLU A 561 -37.42 -3.30 36.21
C GLU A 561 -37.94 -1.87 35.97
N GLU A 562 -37.20 -1.05 35.27
CA GLU A 562 -37.62 0.32 34.92
C GLU A 562 -38.95 0.33 34.20
N ILE A 563 -39.08 -0.44 33.11
CA ILE A 563 -40.26 -0.43 32.26
C ILE A 563 -41.46 -1.11 32.94
N THR A 564 -41.28 -2.27 33.58
CA THR A 564 -42.38 -2.95 34.29
C THR A 564 -42.90 -2.11 35.47
N HIS A 565 -42.02 -1.41 36.19
CA HIS A 565 -42.39 -0.47 37.22
C HIS A 565 -43.14 0.74 36.68
N GLU A 566 -42.68 1.34 35.58
CA GLU A 566 -43.33 2.49 34.91
C GLU A 566 -44.78 2.18 34.56
N TYR A 567 -45.03 0.99 34.00
CA TYR A 567 -46.40 0.56 33.63
C TYR A 567 -47.14 -0.17 34.73
N GLY A 568 -46.51 -0.43 35.86
CA GLY A 568 -47.10 -1.15 37.01
C GLY A 568 -47.54 -2.58 36.69
N ILE A 569 -46.69 -3.31 35.95
CA ILE A 569 -46.89 -4.71 35.57
C ILE A 569 -46.08 -5.60 36.50
N SER A 570 -46.70 -6.67 37.03
CA SER A 570 -46.01 -7.65 37.86
C SER A 570 -45.04 -8.48 37.00
N ARG A 571 -43.88 -8.81 37.57
CA ARG A 571 -42.79 -9.55 36.90
C ARG A 571 -43.25 -10.92 36.37
N GLU A 572 -44.19 -11.57 37.04
CA GLU A 572 -44.77 -12.87 36.65
C GLU A 572 -45.45 -12.86 35.26
N TYR A 573 -45.72 -11.66 34.71
CA TYR A 573 -46.33 -11.53 33.39
C TYR A 573 -45.31 -11.31 32.26
N ILE A 574 -44.04 -11.14 32.55
CA ILE A 574 -42.99 -10.98 31.54
C ILE A 574 -41.97 -12.09 31.71
N HIS A 575 -41.74 -12.85 30.66
CA HIS A 575 -40.71 -13.87 30.58
C HIS A 575 -39.63 -13.45 29.57
N VAL A 576 -38.39 -13.76 29.88
CA VAL A 576 -37.22 -13.42 29.04
C VAL A 576 -36.80 -14.64 28.25
N GLU A 577 -36.77 -14.54 26.91
CA GLU A 577 -36.29 -15.61 26.04
C GLU A 577 -34.89 -15.29 25.56
N ILE A 578 -34.00 -16.28 25.63
CA ILE A 578 -32.61 -16.20 25.21
C ILE A 578 -32.30 -17.43 24.33
N THR A 579 -31.81 -17.22 23.12
CA THR A 579 -31.49 -18.32 22.21
C THR A 579 -30.26 -19.11 22.64
N GLU A 580 -30.18 -20.39 22.30
CA GLU A 580 -29.00 -21.23 22.53
C GLU A 580 -27.70 -20.62 21.96
N SER A 581 -27.79 -20.02 20.77
CA SER A 581 -26.63 -19.40 20.11
C SER A 581 -26.09 -18.19 20.85
N ALA A 582 -26.91 -17.45 21.56
CA ALA A 582 -26.51 -16.30 22.37
C ALA A 582 -25.56 -16.68 23.52
N LEU A 583 -25.61 -17.93 23.96
CA LEU A 583 -24.87 -18.47 25.11
C LEU A 583 -23.57 -19.20 24.70
N SER A 584 -23.42 -19.56 23.44
CA SER A 584 -22.29 -20.37 22.98
C SER A 584 -20.93 -19.65 23.10
N ASP A 585 -20.91 -18.32 22.98
CA ASP A 585 -19.71 -17.47 23.02
C ASP A 585 -19.77 -16.46 24.18
N ASP A 586 -20.49 -16.77 25.27
CA ASP A 586 -20.67 -15.85 26.41
C ASP A 586 -19.35 -15.68 27.20
N ASP A 587 -18.94 -14.44 27.39
CA ASP A 587 -17.80 -14.03 28.23
C ASP A 587 -18.23 -13.83 29.72
N GLY A 588 -19.40 -14.34 30.14
CA GLY A 588 -19.94 -14.20 31.46
C GLY A 588 -20.99 -13.08 31.62
N VAL A 589 -21.17 -12.24 30.62
CA VAL A 589 -22.11 -11.10 30.66
C VAL A 589 -23.56 -11.58 30.69
N VAL A 590 -23.90 -12.55 29.84
CA VAL A 590 -25.25 -13.11 29.79
C VAL A 590 -25.51 -13.96 31.01
N SER A 591 -24.54 -14.72 31.51
CA SER A 591 -24.61 -15.49 32.74
C SER A 591 -24.97 -14.63 33.96
N ASP A 592 -24.24 -13.54 34.18
CA ASP A 592 -24.48 -12.59 35.27
C ASP A 592 -25.87 -11.95 35.16
N ALA A 593 -26.34 -11.68 33.95
CA ALA A 593 -27.66 -11.12 33.71
C ALA A 593 -28.78 -12.12 34.01
N ILE A 594 -28.61 -13.40 33.65
CA ILE A 594 -29.58 -14.48 33.99
C ILE A 594 -29.73 -14.62 35.51
N ASP A 595 -28.61 -14.64 36.26
CA ASP A 595 -28.63 -14.72 37.72
C ASP A 595 -29.38 -13.53 38.34
N ARG A 596 -29.10 -12.31 37.84
CA ARG A 596 -29.79 -11.09 38.29
C ARG A 596 -31.31 -11.11 37.98
N LEU A 597 -31.69 -11.64 36.80
CA LEU A 597 -33.10 -11.79 36.41
C LEU A 597 -33.83 -12.73 37.36
N HIS A 598 -33.22 -13.87 37.73
CA HIS A 598 -33.76 -14.79 38.70
C HIS A 598 -33.85 -14.17 40.10
N GLU A 599 -32.82 -13.43 40.55
CA GLU A 599 -32.87 -12.69 41.82
C GLU A 599 -34.01 -11.67 41.89
N LEU A 600 -34.29 -11.02 40.73
CA LEU A 600 -35.42 -10.09 40.60
C LEU A 600 -36.79 -10.80 40.51
N GLY A 601 -36.81 -12.10 40.24
CA GLY A 601 -38.02 -12.93 40.12
C GLY A 601 -38.63 -13.00 38.73
N TYR A 602 -37.84 -12.72 37.68
CA TYR A 602 -38.25 -12.99 36.31
C TYR A 602 -37.98 -14.45 35.94
N SER A 603 -38.80 -15.00 35.06
CA SER A 603 -38.61 -16.34 34.47
C SER A 603 -37.78 -16.19 33.18
N VAL A 604 -36.73 -16.99 33.10
CA VAL A 604 -35.83 -17.02 31.94
C VAL A 604 -35.96 -18.32 31.16
N TRP A 605 -36.21 -18.23 29.87
CA TRP A 605 -36.49 -19.34 28.99
C TRP A 605 -35.36 -19.54 27.99
N LEU A 606 -34.94 -20.78 27.78
CA LEU A 606 -34.00 -21.16 26.73
C LEU A 606 -34.78 -21.38 25.45
N ASP A 607 -34.46 -20.59 24.41
CA ASP A 607 -35.11 -20.65 23.11
C ASP A 607 -34.26 -21.40 22.07
N ASP A 608 -34.92 -21.89 21.05
CA ASP A 608 -34.31 -22.61 19.88
C ASP A 608 -33.47 -23.84 20.28
N PHE A 609 -33.81 -24.53 21.37
CA PHE A 609 -33.03 -25.69 21.83
C PHE A 609 -32.90 -26.79 20.78
N GLY A 610 -31.63 -27.11 20.41
CA GLY A 610 -31.27 -28.10 19.42
C GLY A 610 -30.98 -27.54 18.04
N SER A 611 -31.00 -26.21 17.86
CA SER A 611 -30.58 -25.57 16.62
C SER A 611 -29.07 -25.47 16.47
N GLY A 612 -28.30 -25.57 17.60
CA GLY A 612 -26.86 -25.43 17.69
C GLY A 612 -26.09 -26.70 18.07
N TYR A 613 -24.75 -26.62 18.00
CA TYR A 613 -23.85 -27.75 18.33
C TYR A 613 -23.55 -27.91 19.83
N SER A 614 -23.96 -26.97 20.69
CA SER A 614 -23.49 -26.87 22.10
C SER A 614 -24.57 -27.11 23.15
N SER A 615 -25.78 -27.52 22.77
CA SER A 615 -27.00 -27.59 23.57
C SER A 615 -26.86 -28.19 24.97
N LEU A 616 -26.08 -29.26 25.15
CA LEU A 616 -25.88 -29.91 26.43
C LEU A 616 -24.96 -29.14 27.38
N ASN A 617 -24.00 -28.38 26.88
CA ASN A 617 -23.13 -27.55 27.70
C ASN A 617 -23.92 -26.37 28.29
N VAL A 618 -24.77 -25.74 27.47
CA VAL A 618 -25.64 -24.64 27.91
C VAL A 618 -26.52 -25.08 29.08
N LEU A 619 -27.14 -26.28 29.00
CA LEU A 619 -27.97 -26.83 30.08
C LEU A 619 -27.18 -27.18 31.34
N LYS A 620 -25.87 -27.40 31.23
CA LYS A 620 -25.01 -27.67 32.38
C LYS A 620 -24.61 -26.39 33.12
N ASP A 621 -24.34 -25.33 32.33
CA ASP A 621 -23.68 -24.13 32.84
C ASP A 621 -24.70 -23.03 33.25
N TYR A 622 -25.93 -23.05 32.71
CA TYR A 622 -26.98 -22.06 33.00
C TYR A 622 -28.26 -22.69 33.58
N GLN A 623 -29.01 -21.94 34.39
CA GLN A 623 -30.32 -22.35 34.91
C GLN A 623 -31.42 -21.64 34.12
N PHE A 624 -32.40 -22.39 33.67
CA PHE A 624 -33.58 -21.89 32.98
C PHE A 624 -34.88 -22.46 33.63
N ASP A 625 -35.99 -21.70 33.56
CA ASP A 625 -37.28 -22.13 34.02
C ASP A 625 -38.03 -22.95 32.94
N MET A 626 -37.75 -22.66 31.68
CA MET A 626 -38.37 -23.31 30.54
C MET A 626 -37.38 -23.60 29.42
N MET A 627 -37.60 -24.72 28.74
CA MET A 627 -36.92 -25.10 27.50
C MET A 627 -37.93 -25.08 26.35
N LYS A 628 -37.72 -24.20 25.37
CA LYS A 628 -38.45 -24.19 24.09
C LYS A 628 -37.75 -25.12 23.10
N ILE A 629 -38.47 -26.13 22.63
CA ILE A 629 -37.97 -27.14 21.70
C ILE A 629 -38.29 -26.67 20.28
N ASP A 630 -37.25 -26.43 19.48
CA ASP A 630 -37.33 -25.88 18.15
C ASP A 630 -38.17 -26.77 17.21
N MET A 631 -38.95 -26.13 16.33
CA MET A 631 -39.78 -26.75 15.32
C MET A 631 -39.03 -27.72 14.39
N LYS A 632 -37.70 -27.58 14.20
CA LYS A 632 -36.87 -28.49 13.42
C LYS A 632 -36.98 -29.94 13.88
N PHE A 633 -37.21 -30.21 15.14
CA PHE A 633 -37.45 -31.57 15.61
C PHE A 633 -38.80 -32.15 15.17
N LEU A 634 -39.69 -31.30 14.68
CA LEU A 634 -40.98 -31.73 14.08
C LEU A 634 -40.93 -31.81 12.58
N GLU A 635 -39.86 -31.37 11.92
CA GLU A 635 -39.72 -31.49 10.47
C GLU A 635 -39.72 -32.96 10.06
N GLY A 636 -40.65 -33.33 9.19
CA GLY A 636 -40.79 -34.71 8.74
C GLY A 636 -41.26 -35.69 9.82
N PHE A 637 -41.88 -35.18 10.90
CA PHE A 637 -42.37 -35.98 12.02
C PHE A 637 -43.31 -37.09 11.51
N ARG A 638 -43.00 -38.32 11.90
CA ARG A 638 -43.79 -39.51 11.68
C ARG A 638 -43.60 -40.43 12.87
N MET A 639 -44.67 -41.14 13.27
CA MET A 639 -44.62 -42.05 14.43
C MET A 639 -43.66 -43.23 14.23
N ASP A 640 -43.27 -43.55 13.00
CA ASP A 640 -42.31 -44.59 12.63
C ASP A 640 -40.89 -44.09 12.40
N SER A 641 -40.60 -42.82 12.62
CA SER A 641 -39.30 -42.19 12.52
C SER A 641 -38.57 -42.13 13.89
N ASP A 642 -37.33 -41.61 13.90
CA ASP A 642 -36.59 -41.38 15.17
C ASP A 642 -37.03 -40.14 15.94
N ALA A 643 -37.79 -39.22 15.29
CA ALA A 643 -38.21 -37.95 15.89
C ALA A 643 -39.02 -38.14 17.19
N PRO A 644 -40.00 -39.05 17.30
CA PRO A 644 -40.69 -39.30 18.55
C PRO A 644 -39.78 -39.69 19.70
N VAL A 645 -38.75 -40.51 19.48
CA VAL A 645 -37.80 -40.96 20.49
C VAL A 645 -36.93 -39.81 20.99
N ILE A 646 -36.48 -38.96 20.05
CA ILE A 646 -35.66 -37.79 20.35
C ILE A 646 -36.48 -36.79 21.16
N LEU A 647 -37.67 -36.43 20.74
CA LEU A 647 -38.57 -35.51 21.43
C LEU A 647 -38.94 -35.98 22.83
N ASP A 648 -39.31 -37.24 23.01
CA ASP A 648 -39.60 -37.85 24.32
C ASP A 648 -38.37 -37.77 25.25
N THR A 649 -37.19 -38.00 24.69
CA THR A 649 -35.95 -37.91 25.49
C THR A 649 -35.68 -36.48 25.92
N ILE A 650 -35.82 -35.47 25.03
CA ILE A 650 -35.63 -34.05 25.34
C ILE A 650 -36.62 -33.56 26.37
N ILE A 651 -37.91 -33.90 26.23
CA ILE A 651 -38.97 -33.53 27.19
C ILE A 651 -38.64 -34.11 28.59
N LYS A 652 -38.22 -35.37 28.64
CA LYS A 652 -37.80 -36.00 29.91
C LYS A 652 -36.53 -35.40 30.49
N LEU A 653 -35.61 -34.96 29.64
CA LEU A 653 -34.40 -34.25 30.09
C LEU A 653 -34.76 -32.92 30.75
N ALA A 654 -35.62 -32.09 30.13
CA ALA A 654 -36.11 -30.86 30.71
C ALA A 654 -36.74 -31.10 32.09
N GLY A 655 -37.62 -32.09 32.21
CA GLY A 655 -38.24 -32.41 33.48
C GLY A 655 -37.24 -32.87 34.57
N LYS A 656 -36.19 -33.63 34.22
CA LYS A 656 -35.14 -34.02 35.16
C LYS A 656 -34.30 -32.82 35.65
N LEU A 657 -34.13 -31.82 34.78
CA LEU A 657 -33.46 -30.56 35.11
C LEU A 657 -34.37 -29.55 35.82
N LYS A 658 -35.63 -29.95 36.11
CA LYS A 658 -36.68 -29.13 36.75
C LYS A 658 -37.11 -27.93 35.89
N MET A 659 -36.92 -28.02 34.60
CA MET A 659 -37.43 -27.05 33.63
C MET A 659 -38.74 -27.53 33.05
N MET A 660 -39.65 -26.61 32.78
CA MET A 660 -40.83 -26.89 32.00
C MET A 660 -40.45 -26.97 30.53
N SER A 661 -41.10 -27.79 29.72
CA SER A 661 -40.90 -27.85 28.29
C SER A 661 -42.04 -27.18 27.53
N LEU A 662 -41.70 -26.46 26.50
CA LEU A 662 -42.59 -25.92 25.46
C LEU A 662 -42.12 -26.42 24.12
N THR A 663 -43.01 -26.93 23.25
CA THR A 663 -42.65 -27.32 21.89
C THR A 663 -43.33 -26.39 20.91
N GLU A 664 -42.49 -25.83 19.99
CA GLU A 664 -42.91 -24.93 18.96
C GLU A 664 -43.27 -25.66 17.67
N GLY A 665 -43.91 -24.96 16.70
CA GLY A 665 -44.19 -25.49 15.36
C GLY A 665 -45.22 -26.61 15.34
N VAL A 666 -46.08 -26.68 16.36
CA VAL A 666 -47.18 -27.68 16.35
C VAL A 666 -48.19 -27.32 15.28
N GLU A 667 -48.29 -28.13 14.24
CA GLU A 667 -49.19 -27.90 13.09
C GLU A 667 -50.36 -28.86 13.01
N THR A 668 -50.30 -30.03 13.69
CA THR A 668 -51.35 -31.07 13.61
C THR A 668 -51.78 -31.57 14.99
N ALA A 669 -53.00 -32.08 15.05
CA ALA A 669 -53.53 -32.71 16.25
C ALA A 669 -52.70 -33.95 16.65
N GLU A 670 -52.20 -34.72 15.71
CA GLU A 670 -51.38 -35.91 15.94
C GLU A 670 -50.11 -35.57 16.70
N ILE A 671 -49.38 -34.49 16.26
CA ILE A 671 -48.19 -33.99 16.96
C ILE A 671 -48.53 -33.50 18.35
N ALA A 672 -49.61 -32.72 18.45
CA ALA A 672 -50.06 -32.20 19.73
C ALA A 672 -50.41 -33.31 20.75
N ASP A 673 -51.10 -34.37 20.34
CA ASP A 673 -51.44 -35.52 21.17
C ASP A 673 -50.22 -36.36 21.58
N PHE A 674 -49.27 -36.52 20.66
CA PHE A 674 -47.96 -37.14 20.95
C PHE A 674 -47.22 -36.39 22.06
N LEU A 675 -47.01 -35.06 21.88
CA LEU A 675 -46.26 -34.21 22.79
C LEU A 675 -46.94 -34.21 24.19
N THR A 676 -48.25 -34.18 24.23
CA THR A 676 -49.00 -34.30 25.50
C THR A 676 -48.72 -35.63 26.19
N LYS A 677 -48.77 -36.76 25.47
CA LYS A 677 -48.46 -38.09 26.02
C LYS A 677 -47.00 -38.23 26.45
N ALA A 678 -46.06 -37.54 25.77
CA ALA A 678 -44.64 -37.49 26.12
C ALA A 678 -44.37 -36.66 27.41
N GLY A 679 -45.40 -35.90 27.90
CA GLY A 679 -45.29 -35.07 29.11
C GLY A 679 -44.77 -33.64 28.86
N CYS A 680 -44.91 -33.13 27.62
CA CYS A 680 -44.66 -31.73 27.32
C CYS A 680 -45.57 -30.83 28.16
N GLY A 681 -45.05 -29.73 28.71
CA GLY A 681 -45.82 -28.83 29.57
C GLY A 681 -46.70 -27.87 28.76
N ARG A 682 -46.12 -27.25 27.70
CA ARG A 682 -46.81 -26.25 26.89
C ARG A 682 -46.62 -26.52 25.40
N LEU A 683 -47.53 -26.03 24.58
CA LEU A 683 -47.52 -26.17 23.14
C LEU A 683 -47.75 -24.82 22.46
N GLN A 684 -47.07 -24.61 21.34
CA GLN A 684 -47.21 -23.44 20.49
C GLN A 684 -47.15 -23.87 19.00
N GLY A 685 -47.97 -23.25 18.15
CA GLY A 685 -47.93 -23.55 16.74
C GLY A 685 -49.19 -23.17 15.99
N TYR A 686 -49.13 -23.30 14.68
CA TYR A 686 -50.25 -22.92 13.76
C TYR A 686 -51.50 -23.80 13.91
N PHE A 687 -51.37 -24.94 14.54
CA PHE A 687 -52.52 -25.75 14.90
C PHE A 687 -53.46 -25.01 15.87
N PHE A 688 -52.92 -24.18 16.76
CA PHE A 688 -53.70 -23.38 17.71
C PHE A 688 -54.03 -22.02 17.11
N ALA A 689 -53.01 -21.24 16.73
CA ALA A 689 -53.15 -19.97 16.01
C ALA A 689 -51.82 -19.44 15.48
N LYS A 690 -51.89 -18.58 14.49
CA LYS A 690 -50.76 -17.79 14.00
C LYS A 690 -50.55 -16.57 14.89
N PRO A 691 -49.32 -15.94 14.86
CA PRO A 691 -49.09 -14.65 15.51
C PRO A 691 -50.10 -13.61 15.01
N MET A 692 -50.77 -12.89 15.91
CA MET A 692 -51.82 -11.93 15.60
C MET A 692 -51.77 -10.70 16.50
N PRO A 693 -52.36 -9.58 16.09
CA PRO A 693 -52.54 -8.42 16.97
C PRO A 693 -53.30 -8.76 18.26
N LEU A 694 -53.04 -8.05 19.39
CA LEU A 694 -53.65 -8.31 20.69
C LEU A 694 -55.19 -8.33 20.63
N ALA A 695 -55.81 -7.46 19.84
CA ALA A 695 -57.25 -7.43 19.70
C ALA A 695 -57.85 -8.71 19.14
N GLU A 696 -57.14 -9.31 18.14
CA GLU A 696 -57.54 -10.59 17.57
C GLU A 696 -57.32 -11.74 18.54
N LEU A 697 -56.17 -11.76 19.24
CA LEU A 697 -55.90 -12.78 20.26
C LEU A 697 -56.99 -12.82 21.35
N ARG A 698 -57.40 -11.63 21.82
CA ARG A 698 -58.54 -11.57 22.78
C ARG A 698 -59.80 -12.20 22.24
N GLY A 699 -60.16 -11.89 20.99
CA GLY A 699 -61.32 -12.52 20.32
C GLY A 699 -61.21 -14.04 20.19
N VAL A 700 -60.02 -14.53 19.91
CA VAL A 700 -59.76 -15.99 19.82
C VAL A 700 -59.89 -16.67 21.18
N VAL A 701 -59.35 -16.05 22.25
CA VAL A 701 -59.42 -16.60 23.60
C VAL A 701 -60.87 -16.55 24.18
N GLU A 702 -61.59 -15.45 23.91
CA GLU A 702 -62.98 -15.28 24.42
C GLU A 702 -63.99 -16.11 23.67
N ASN A 703 -63.84 -16.28 22.36
CA ASN A 703 -64.85 -16.89 21.46
C ASN A 703 -64.52 -18.28 21.00
N SER A 704 -63.37 -18.86 21.35
CA SER A 704 -62.92 -20.14 20.83
C SER A 704 -62.71 -21.21 21.89
N THR A 705 -62.33 -22.40 21.42
CA THR A 705 -61.94 -23.58 22.22
C THR A 705 -60.66 -23.35 23.07
N LEU A 706 -60.02 -22.18 22.98
CA LEU A 706 -58.82 -21.82 23.73
C LEU A 706 -59.13 -21.12 25.07
N GLY A 707 -60.13 -21.43 25.80
CA GLY A 707 -60.50 -20.78 27.09
C GLY A 707 -59.31 -20.39 27.97
N PHE A 708 -59.50 -19.48 28.94
CA PHE A 708 -58.45 -19.17 29.91
C PHE A 708 -58.26 -20.35 30.89
N ALA A 709 -57.00 -20.79 31.07
CA ALA A 709 -56.68 -21.70 32.15
C ALA A 709 -57.03 -21.07 33.49
N ALA A 710 -57.80 -21.76 34.30
CA ALA A 710 -58.04 -21.32 35.71
C ALA A 710 -56.68 -21.21 36.40
N ARG A 711 -56.36 -20.05 36.97
CA ARG A 711 -55.17 -19.88 37.79
C ARG A 711 -55.32 -20.82 39.04
N THR A 712 -54.52 -21.92 39.06
CA THR A 712 -54.32 -22.74 40.27
C THR A 712 -52.99 -22.43 40.91
#